data_35a581f2fea91f6fee5926ce16056e10
#
_entry.id   35a581f2fea91f6fee5926ce16056e10
#
_cell.length_a   1.000
_cell.length_b   1.000
_cell.length_c   1.000
_cell.angle_alpha   90.00
_cell.angle_beta   90.00
_cell.angle_gamma   90.00
#
_symmetry.space_group_name_H-M   'P 1'
#
loop_
_entity.id
_entity.type
_entity.pdbx_description
1 polymer ?
#
loop_
_entity_poly.entity_id
_entity_poly.type
_entity_poly.pdbx_seq_one_letter_code
_entity_poly.pdbx_strand_id
1 'polypeptide(L)'
;METAQVTVAVRGETSPGEVIAVVGSCEALGSWSHEKAVTLHPDSNDGNMWTTTITVPKGVVSKYRYFKGLFLESKLINRKCRNRFQPMVADCPKWELSAGGPSQVIVNKWETHQQPRTMSPTASQQTIDDGQFGIQNGVNCVDSGWLTCQTEIRLRLHYSKVPPVSITKKKFKNSRFRIKLTLEGIEEEEDEEEDEPSPSSWHKMTPTLEISVISANGYKSRHSQPECGYGLDPSQWTEYSIHTMDPDNLELTFEFFEEDLSEQVVQGDAHPGHAGTACLLSSSFLETGKDNGVATLPIMGRNSRQTIGKVRVDYLVIRPIQGLQCDMSSSFTKYWKKRGALNVGHRGAGSTHAAKHQRIRENTIASFKSAANHGAAYVEFDVHLSKDDVPIVYHDLTCCISTRKKNDKTSLEFIEVPVKDLTFDQLQLLKLAHATAIKGNNDKDLLDDEDEVDEHQPFPSLSQIFQAIPEHVGFNIELKWICQMKDGTWDGNLSSYFNMNKFLDIVLSCVLQKGGKRRIVFSCFDPDICTMVRQKQNMYPILFLTQGISDKYPELMDIRCQTTQIAISFAQSENILGISGHTEELLKNLSYIADAQSKGLVVFSWGEDNNDHENRRKLREQGIDGLIYDRICECLVPYYDSSSSDLPICEEQGEQPNIFKVEEQHTLQEVITEEMSSTCSCYSIPCSMAPCIASNSHAGSTESDSGLSSS
;
A
#
# COMPACT_ATOMS: atom_id res chain seq x y z
N MET A 1 -19.48 16.69 34.02
CA MET A 1 -20.23 15.50 33.53
C MET A 1 -20.00 14.38 34.53
N GLU A 2 -21.00 13.54 34.79
CA GLU A 2 -20.79 12.36 35.59
C GLU A 2 -19.88 11.39 34.81
N THR A 3 -18.97 10.72 35.48
CA THR A 3 -18.07 9.73 34.89
C THR A 3 -18.36 8.34 35.43
N ALA A 4 -17.98 7.34 34.67
CA ALA A 4 -18.04 5.95 35.05
C ALA A 4 -16.67 5.30 34.83
N GLN A 5 -16.31 4.37 35.71
CA GLN A 5 -15.14 3.50 35.52
C GLN A 5 -15.52 2.31 34.65
N VAL A 6 -14.83 2.10 33.55
CA VAL A 6 -15.04 0.96 32.67
C VAL A 6 -13.74 0.16 32.63
N THR A 7 -13.82 -1.11 33.02
CA THR A 7 -12.73 -2.06 32.84
C THR A 7 -12.95 -2.78 31.52
N VAL A 8 -12.04 -2.61 30.58
CA VAL A 8 -12.01 -3.35 29.31
C VAL A 8 -11.05 -4.53 29.45
N ALA A 9 -11.46 -5.69 28.93
CA ALA A 9 -10.69 -6.89 28.94
C ALA A 9 -10.70 -7.53 27.55
N VAL A 10 -9.55 -8.01 27.08
CA VAL A 10 -9.42 -8.69 25.79
C VAL A 10 -8.34 -9.78 25.88
N ARG A 11 -8.57 -10.90 25.23
CA ARG A 11 -7.57 -11.98 25.13
C ARG A 11 -6.73 -11.77 23.87
N GLY A 12 -5.40 -11.95 23.97
CA GLY A 12 -4.53 -11.84 22.82
C GLY A 12 -3.11 -12.32 23.11
N GLU A 13 -2.53 -12.99 22.14
CA GLU A 13 -1.12 -13.37 22.15
C GLU A 13 -0.27 -12.21 21.67
N THR A 14 0.84 -11.93 22.35
CA THR A 14 1.80 -10.89 22.01
C THR A 14 3.19 -11.49 21.91
N SER A 15 4.01 -10.92 21.04
CA SER A 15 5.45 -11.20 21.00
C SER A 15 6.18 -10.47 22.14
N PRO A 16 7.40 -10.86 22.50
CA PRO A 16 8.18 -10.14 23.49
C PRO A 16 8.27 -8.63 23.18
N GLY A 17 7.93 -7.80 24.17
CA GLY A 17 7.90 -6.33 24.02
C GLY A 17 6.65 -5.76 23.35
N GLU A 18 5.75 -6.58 22.76
CA GLU A 18 4.46 -6.12 22.29
C GLU A 18 3.46 -5.93 23.44
N VAL A 19 2.64 -4.92 23.33
CA VAL A 19 1.52 -4.64 24.22
C VAL A 19 0.23 -4.48 23.43
N ILE A 20 -0.91 -4.73 24.07
CA ILE A 20 -2.23 -4.38 23.54
C ILE A 20 -2.62 -3.03 24.12
N ALA A 21 -3.11 -2.14 23.28
CA ALA A 21 -3.62 -0.84 23.66
C ALA A 21 -5.03 -0.61 23.10
N VAL A 22 -5.77 0.31 23.73
CA VAL A 22 -7.09 0.75 23.32
C VAL A 22 -7.07 2.26 23.00
N VAL A 23 -7.70 2.62 21.90
CA VAL A 23 -7.86 4.02 21.45
C VAL A 23 -9.33 4.26 21.10
N GLY A 24 -9.82 5.48 21.26
CA GLY A 24 -11.23 5.75 20.96
C GLY A 24 -11.61 7.23 20.88
N SER A 25 -12.91 7.47 20.76
CA SER A 25 -13.50 8.76 20.41
C SER A 25 -13.47 9.82 21.50
N CYS A 26 -13.31 9.45 22.77
CA CYS A 26 -13.25 10.39 23.87
C CYS A 26 -11.81 10.67 24.32
N GLU A 27 -11.60 11.76 25.05
CA GLU A 27 -10.29 12.18 25.53
C GLU A 27 -9.61 11.11 26.38
N ALA A 28 -10.36 10.41 27.23
CA ALA A 28 -9.86 9.32 28.06
C ALA A 28 -9.37 8.10 27.25
N LEU A 29 -9.74 8.02 25.98
CA LEU A 29 -9.31 7.02 25.02
C LEU A 29 -8.39 7.61 23.93
N GLY A 30 -7.80 8.78 24.16
CA GLY A 30 -6.81 9.40 23.28
C GLY A 30 -7.36 10.06 22.03
N SER A 31 -8.69 10.23 21.87
CA SER A 31 -9.29 10.92 20.73
C SER A 31 -8.75 10.42 19.37
N TRP A 32 -8.66 9.12 19.21
CA TRP A 32 -8.16 8.41 18.03
C TRP A 32 -6.67 8.58 17.70
N SER A 33 -5.89 9.20 18.58
CA SER A 33 -4.44 9.30 18.41
C SER A 33 -3.74 8.07 19.02
N HIS A 34 -2.93 7.35 18.24
CA HIS A 34 -2.15 6.21 18.75
C HIS A 34 -1.18 6.64 19.87
N GLU A 35 -0.63 7.85 19.83
CA GLU A 35 0.27 8.39 20.85
C GLU A 35 -0.41 8.60 22.21
N LYS A 36 -1.75 8.74 22.21
CA LYS A 36 -2.58 8.97 23.40
C LYS A 36 -3.42 7.75 23.77
N ALA A 37 -3.18 6.61 23.15
CA ALA A 37 -3.89 5.39 23.45
C ALA A 37 -3.59 4.89 24.87
N VAL A 38 -4.49 4.10 25.43
CA VAL A 38 -4.35 3.53 26.77
C VAL A 38 -3.85 2.10 26.67
N THR A 39 -2.72 1.80 27.31
CA THR A 39 -2.15 0.45 27.35
C THR A 39 -2.97 -0.46 28.27
N LEU A 40 -3.14 -1.70 27.85
CA LEU A 40 -3.64 -2.76 28.69
C LEU A 40 -2.47 -3.49 29.36
N HIS A 41 -2.75 -4.15 30.48
CA HIS A 41 -1.80 -4.95 31.24
C HIS A 41 -2.21 -6.40 31.22
N PRO A 42 -1.26 -7.34 31.12
CA PRO A 42 -1.56 -8.75 31.23
C PRO A 42 -2.07 -9.09 32.62
N ASP A 43 -3.06 -9.95 32.71
CA ASP A 43 -3.54 -10.48 33.99
C ASP A 43 -2.48 -11.38 34.63
N SER A 44 -2.26 -11.24 35.93
CA SER A 44 -1.24 -12.02 36.65
C SER A 44 -1.51 -13.52 36.65
N ASN A 45 -2.76 -13.95 36.45
CA ASN A 45 -3.16 -15.37 36.48
C ASN A 45 -3.34 -15.97 35.06
N ASP A 46 -3.56 -15.09 34.03
CA ASP A 46 -3.76 -15.50 32.66
C ASP A 46 -2.98 -14.49 31.76
N GLY A 47 -1.75 -14.82 31.44
CA GLY A 47 -0.87 -13.93 30.66
C GLY A 47 -1.40 -13.55 29.27
N ASN A 48 -2.44 -14.24 28.77
CA ASN A 48 -3.10 -13.89 27.51
C ASN A 48 -4.32 -12.99 27.71
N MET A 49 -4.74 -12.72 28.95
CA MET A 49 -5.80 -11.78 29.25
C MET A 49 -5.20 -10.41 29.52
N TRP A 50 -5.62 -9.41 28.76
CA TRP A 50 -5.17 -8.04 28.87
C TRP A 50 -6.30 -7.13 29.37
N THR A 51 -6.04 -6.33 30.38
CA THR A 51 -7.08 -5.51 31.03
C THR A 51 -6.56 -4.08 31.31
N THR A 52 -7.48 -3.12 31.31
CA THR A 52 -7.25 -1.79 31.84
C THR A 52 -8.56 -1.15 32.28
N THR A 53 -8.50 -0.21 33.26
CA THR A 53 -9.67 0.54 33.71
C THR A 53 -9.54 1.99 33.31
N ILE A 54 -10.53 2.49 32.58
CA ILE A 54 -10.60 3.87 32.07
C ILE A 54 -11.80 4.58 32.69
N THR A 55 -11.67 5.91 32.81
CA THR A 55 -12.76 6.78 33.29
C THR A 55 -13.35 7.54 32.12
N VAL A 56 -14.58 7.19 31.75
CA VAL A 56 -15.28 7.76 30.58
C VAL A 56 -16.55 8.52 31.01
N PRO A 57 -17.09 9.42 30.17
CA PRO A 57 -18.36 10.10 30.44
C PRO A 57 -19.50 9.10 30.56
N LYS A 58 -20.30 9.23 31.63
CA LYS A 58 -21.44 8.33 31.89
C LYS A 58 -22.61 8.66 30.96
N GLY A 59 -23.20 7.60 30.37
CA GLY A 59 -24.34 7.75 29.48
C GLY A 59 -24.00 8.31 28.07
N VAL A 60 -22.72 8.52 27.77
CA VAL A 60 -22.26 8.96 26.45
C VAL A 60 -21.71 7.77 25.68
N VAL A 61 -22.14 7.61 24.44
CA VAL A 61 -21.63 6.58 23.56
C VAL A 61 -20.20 6.92 23.14
N SER A 62 -19.25 6.08 23.56
CA SER A 62 -17.85 6.17 23.14
C SER A 62 -17.52 4.98 22.25
N LYS A 63 -16.86 5.27 21.13
CA LYS A 63 -16.35 4.25 20.18
C LYS A 63 -14.87 3.98 20.48
N TYR A 64 -14.41 2.75 20.35
CA TYR A 64 -13.03 2.37 20.60
C TYR A 64 -12.57 1.20 19.74
N ARG A 65 -11.26 1.05 19.60
CA ARG A 65 -10.58 -0.06 18.91
C ARG A 65 -9.36 -0.48 19.69
N TYR A 66 -8.94 -1.73 19.49
CA TYR A 66 -7.69 -2.24 19.98
C TYR A 66 -6.63 -2.26 18.90
N PHE A 67 -5.37 -2.23 19.32
CA PHE A 67 -4.23 -2.49 18.45
C PHE A 67 -3.10 -3.13 19.27
N LYS A 68 -2.18 -3.79 18.57
CA LYS A 68 -0.93 -4.28 19.13
C LYS A 68 0.23 -3.47 18.59
N GLY A 69 1.20 -3.23 19.43
CA GLY A 69 2.42 -2.55 19.03
C GLY A 69 3.49 -2.62 20.10
N LEU A 70 4.69 -2.22 19.71
CA LEU A 70 5.80 -2.04 20.63
C LEU A 70 5.67 -0.65 21.25
N PHE A 71 5.72 -0.59 22.57
CA PHE A 71 5.67 0.67 23.30
C PHE A 71 7.05 1.11 23.72
N LEU A 72 7.45 2.29 23.27
CA LEU A 72 8.75 2.89 23.60
C LEU A 72 8.53 4.15 24.40
N GLU A 73 9.05 4.19 25.61
CA GLU A 73 9.24 5.43 26.35
C GLU A 73 10.56 6.08 25.91
N SER A 74 10.49 7.32 25.42
CA SER A 74 11.71 8.10 25.21
C SER A 74 12.24 8.54 26.57
N LYS A 75 13.26 7.87 27.09
CA LYS A 75 14.00 8.38 28.26
C LYS A 75 14.93 9.47 27.75
N LEU A 76 14.67 10.73 28.12
CA LEU A 76 15.67 11.77 28.06
C LEU A 76 16.85 11.37 28.96
N ILE A 77 17.92 10.95 28.31
CA ILE A 77 19.22 10.84 28.99
C ILE A 77 19.67 12.26 29.30
N ASN A 78 19.38 12.70 30.52
CA ASN A 78 19.94 13.95 31.02
C ASN A 78 21.43 13.72 31.23
N ARG A 79 22.26 14.10 30.25
CA ARG A 79 23.73 13.95 30.26
C ARG A 79 24.42 14.61 31.46
N LYS A 80 23.66 15.30 32.35
CA LYS A 80 24.18 15.93 33.57
C LYS A 80 24.03 15.10 34.83
N CYS A 81 23.28 14.02 34.85
CA CYS A 81 23.18 13.12 36.01
C CYS A 81 23.95 11.84 35.80
N ARG A 82 25.28 11.89 35.92
CA ARG A 82 26.06 10.73 36.28
C ARG A 82 25.73 10.36 37.74
N ASN A 83 25.07 9.29 38.01
CA ASN A 83 24.71 8.70 39.30
C ASN A 83 23.30 9.05 39.80
N ARG A 84 22.38 8.20 39.46
CA ARG A 84 21.32 7.54 40.23
C ARG A 84 20.20 7.13 39.29
N PHE A 85 20.27 5.87 38.90
CA PHE A 85 19.11 5.15 38.44
C PHE A 85 18.27 4.81 39.68
N GLN A 86 17.05 5.31 39.78
CA GLN A 86 16.05 4.66 40.59
C GLN A 86 15.37 3.62 39.69
N PRO A 87 15.25 2.39 40.12
CA PRO A 87 14.41 1.43 39.44
C PRO A 87 12.98 1.98 39.54
N MET A 88 12.37 2.30 38.41
CA MET A 88 10.94 2.51 38.38
C MET A 88 10.31 1.14 38.64
N VAL A 89 9.80 0.96 39.88
CA VAL A 89 8.81 -0.06 40.18
C VAL A 89 7.76 0.00 39.09
N ALA A 90 7.34 -1.16 38.61
CA ALA A 90 6.33 -1.36 37.58
C ALA A 90 4.94 -0.88 38.04
N ASP A 91 4.82 0.42 38.26
CA ASP A 91 3.53 1.09 38.35
C ASP A 91 3.21 1.61 36.96
N CYS A 92 2.15 1.06 36.40
CA CYS A 92 1.44 1.50 35.19
C CYS A 92 2.21 2.52 34.32
N PRO A 93 2.53 2.23 33.07
CA PRO A 93 2.92 3.29 32.16
C PRO A 93 1.78 4.29 32.12
N LYS A 94 1.86 5.29 32.96
CA LYS A 94 1.03 6.48 32.82
C LYS A 94 1.51 7.17 31.56
N TRP A 95 0.61 7.39 30.64
CA TRP A 95 0.78 8.28 29.50
C TRP A 95 0.89 9.73 29.97
N GLU A 96 1.68 9.97 31.00
CA GLU A 96 2.05 11.32 31.38
C GLU A 96 3.16 11.75 30.45
N LEU A 97 2.88 12.78 29.66
CA LEU A 97 3.89 13.59 29.01
C LEU A 97 4.88 14.04 30.08
N SER A 98 5.88 13.20 30.37
CA SER A 98 7.00 13.66 31.16
C SER A 98 7.63 14.81 30.37
N ALA A 99 8.00 15.90 31.05
CA ALA A 99 8.61 17.08 30.45
C ALA A 99 9.93 16.79 29.78
N GLY A 100 9.91 15.95 28.71
CA GLY A 100 11.11 15.41 28.14
C GLY A 100 11.01 14.71 26.80
N GLY A 101 9.87 14.52 26.21
CA GLY A 101 9.75 13.94 24.88
C GLY A 101 8.52 13.04 24.71
N PRO A 102 8.00 12.87 23.51
CA PRO A 102 6.83 12.07 23.28
C PRO A 102 7.14 10.58 23.49
N SER A 103 6.28 9.89 24.25
CA SER A 103 6.22 8.43 24.22
C SER A 103 5.83 8.00 22.81
N GLN A 104 6.56 7.05 22.25
CA GLN A 104 6.32 6.59 20.89
C GLN A 104 5.73 5.19 20.92
N VAL A 105 4.58 5.02 20.27
CA VAL A 105 3.97 3.71 20.05
C VAL A 105 4.28 3.26 18.63
N ILE A 106 4.86 2.08 18.50
CA ILE A 106 5.05 1.44 17.21
C ILE A 106 3.84 0.55 16.97
N VAL A 107 3.02 0.92 15.99
CA VAL A 107 1.83 0.14 15.66
C VAL A 107 2.18 -0.94 14.67
N ASN A 108 2.21 -2.19 15.13
CA ASN A 108 2.50 -3.34 14.29
C ASN A 108 1.24 -3.95 13.66
N LYS A 109 0.14 -3.96 14.42
CA LYS A 109 -1.14 -4.55 13.98
C LYS A 109 -2.30 -3.83 14.67
N TRP A 110 -3.41 -3.67 13.97
CA TRP A 110 -4.62 -3.10 14.52
C TRP A 110 -5.88 -3.67 13.84
N GLU A 111 -7.04 -3.41 14.39
CA GLU A 111 -8.32 -3.84 13.81
C GLU A 111 -8.79 -2.83 12.77
N THR A 112 -9.02 -3.26 11.52
CA THR A 112 -9.31 -2.34 10.41
C THR A 112 -10.71 -2.43 9.85
N HIS A 113 -11.24 -3.63 9.67
CA HIS A 113 -12.38 -3.83 8.78
C HIS A 113 -13.74 -3.66 9.41
N GLN A 114 -13.84 -3.33 10.68
CA GLN A 114 -15.11 -3.27 11.37
C GLN A 114 -15.32 -1.93 12.04
N GLN A 115 -16.60 -1.62 12.24
CA GLN A 115 -16.97 -0.48 13.06
C GLN A 115 -16.28 -0.58 14.41
N PRO A 116 -15.80 0.55 14.95
CA PRO A 116 -15.29 0.57 16.28
C PRO A 116 -16.32 0.00 17.26
N ARG A 117 -15.83 -0.73 18.26
CA ARG A 117 -16.67 -1.16 19.38
C ARG A 117 -17.26 0.05 20.08
N THR A 118 -18.42 -0.12 20.68
CA THR A 118 -19.12 0.97 21.38
C THR A 118 -19.30 0.65 22.84
N MET A 119 -19.14 1.65 23.71
CA MET A 119 -19.50 1.59 25.09
C MET A 119 -20.37 2.77 25.48
N SER A 120 -21.38 2.53 26.33
CA SER A 120 -22.26 3.58 26.88
C SER A 120 -22.54 3.23 28.33
N PRO A 121 -21.61 3.48 29.27
CA PRO A 121 -21.75 3.06 30.65
C PRO A 121 -22.88 3.83 31.34
N THR A 122 -23.86 3.11 31.85
CA THR A 122 -24.98 3.64 32.65
C THR A 122 -24.72 3.51 34.15
N ALA A 123 -23.94 2.53 34.54
CA ALA A 123 -23.53 2.32 35.93
C ALA A 123 -22.22 3.07 36.25
N SER A 124 -21.90 3.22 37.54
CA SER A 124 -20.66 3.84 37.99
C SER A 124 -19.43 2.96 37.72
N GLN A 125 -19.62 1.64 37.64
CA GLN A 125 -18.60 0.67 37.28
C GLN A 125 -19.20 -0.33 36.29
N GLN A 126 -18.42 -0.69 35.28
CA GLN A 126 -18.80 -1.65 34.27
C GLN A 126 -17.56 -2.41 33.80
N THR A 127 -17.68 -3.71 33.58
CA THR A 127 -16.65 -4.52 32.95
C THR A 127 -17.13 -4.96 31.57
N ILE A 128 -16.28 -4.82 30.56
CA ILE A 128 -16.52 -5.24 29.18
C ILE A 128 -15.46 -6.27 28.83
N ASP A 129 -15.88 -7.50 28.52
CA ASP A 129 -15.02 -8.55 27.97
C ASP A 129 -15.23 -8.60 26.45
N ASP A 130 -14.23 -8.17 25.71
CA ASP A 130 -14.26 -8.09 24.26
C ASP A 130 -13.79 -9.39 23.55
N GLY A 131 -13.53 -10.43 24.31
CA GLY A 131 -13.14 -11.73 23.78
C GLY A 131 -11.71 -11.74 23.24
N GLN A 132 -11.53 -12.29 22.04
CA GLN A 132 -10.20 -12.46 21.42
C GLN A 132 -9.81 -11.22 20.62
N PHE A 133 -8.58 -10.72 20.80
CA PHE A 133 -8.02 -9.66 19.99
C PHE A 133 -8.01 -10.06 18.50
N GLY A 134 -8.46 -9.12 17.65
CA GLY A 134 -8.48 -9.32 16.21
C GLY A 134 -9.52 -10.31 15.71
N ILE A 135 -10.37 -10.85 16.57
CA ILE A 135 -11.50 -11.67 16.18
C ILE A 135 -12.78 -10.99 16.66
N GLN A 136 -13.71 -10.73 15.77
CA GLN A 136 -15.03 -10.20 16.07
C GLN A 136 -16.06 -11.05 15.35
N ASN A 137 -17.04 -11.59 16.10
CA ASN A 137 -18.05 -12.51 15.58
C ASN A 137 -17.47 -13.71 14.81
N GLY A 138 -16.32 -14.24 15.27
CA GLY A 138 -15.64 -15.36 14.62
C GLY A 138 -14.85 -15.02 13.36
N VAL A 139 -14.77 -13.75 12.98
CA VAL A 139 -14.02 -13.26 11.81
C VAL A 139 -12.73 -12.59 12.27
N ASN A 140 -11.61 -12.91 11.61
CA ASN A 140 -10.35 -12.25 11.86
C ASN A 140 -10.38 -10.83 11.25
N CYS A 141 -10.19 -9.81 12.09
CA CYS A 141 -10.28 -8.39 11.74
C CYS A 141 -8.96 -7.64 11.89
N VAL A 142 -7.86 -8.35 12.08
CA VAL A 142 -6.53 -7.74 12.22
C VAL A 142 -5.90 -7.55 10.87
N ASP A 143 -5.40 -6.35 10.62
CA ASP A 143 -4.59 -6.02 9.45
C ASP A 143 -3.15 -5.67 9.88
N SER A 144 -2.25 -5.53 8.91
CA SER A 144 -0.92 -4.97 9.14
C SER A 144 -1.04 -3.52 9.58
N GLY A 145 -0.16 -3.09 10.49
CA GLY A 145 -0.03 -1.69 10.88
C GLY A 145 0.66 -0.83 9.83
N TRP A 146 1.23 0.25 10.27
CA TRP A 146 2.09 1.13 9.49
C TRP A 146 3.29 1.54 10.35
N LEU A 147 4.32 2.06 9.72
CA LEU A 147 5.53 2.52 10.42
C LEU A 147 5.23 3.86 11.11
N THR A 148 5.48 3.96 12.40
CA THR A 148 5.30 5.21 13.16
C THR A 148 6.64 5.86 13.53
N CYS A 149 7.64 5.06 13.91
CA CYS A 149 8.96 5.54 14.28
C CYS A 149 10.11 4.58 13.91
N GLN A 150 9.81 3.30 13.65
CA GLN A 150 10.80 2.33 13.19
C GLN A 150 11.11 2.49 11.71
N THR A 151 12.31 2.06 11.32
CA THR A 151 12.69 1.88 9.93
C THR A 151 12.48 0.43 9.54
N GLU A 152 11.90 0.19 8.38
CA GLU A 152 11.88 -1.13 7.76
C GLU A 152 12.92 -1.21 6.65
N ILE A 153 13.73 -2.27 6.68
CA ILE A 153 14.71 -2.57 5.66
C ILE A 153 14.28 -3.86 4.97
N ARG A 154 14.09 -3.78 3.68
CA ARG A 154 13.79 -4.93 2.84
C ARG A 154 15.01 -5.36 2.07
N LEU A 155 15.33 -6.65 2.13
CA LEU A 155 16.41 -7.26 1.35
C LEU A 155 15.83 -8.33 0.45
N ARG A 156 16.24 -8.34 -0.82
CA ARG A 156 15.66 -9.25 -1.81
C ARG A 156 16.72 -10.03 -2.54
N LEU A 157 16.54 -11.36 -2.57
CA LEU A 157 17.37 -12.27 -3.36
C LEU A 157 16.52 -12.86 -4.49
N HIS A 158 16.87 -12.55 -5.73
CA HIS A 158 16.15 -13.05 -6.89
C HIS A 158 17.07 -13.28 -8.08
N TYR A 159 16.66 -14.15 -8.98
CA TYR A 159 17.31 -14.32 -10.27
C TYR A 159 16.89 -13.16 -11.19
N SER A 160 17.90 -12.56 -11.81
CA SER A 160 17.75 -11.59 -12.90
C SER A 160 18.53 -12.12 -14.12
N LYS A 161 19.06 -11.25 -14.96
CA LYS A 161 20.05 -11.66 -15.99
C LYS A 161 21.25 -12.43 -15.41
N VAL A 162 21.53 -12.21 -14.13
CA VAL A 162 22.62 -12.85 -13.40
C VAL A 162 22.03 -13.50 -12.14
N PRO A 163 22.45 -14.71 -11.76
CA PRO A 163 22.00 -15.32 -10.51
C PRO A 163 22.44 -14.47 -9.31
N PRO A 164 21.63 -14.45 -8.20
CA PRO A 164 21.95 -13.67 -7.03
C PRO A 164 23.25 -14.13 -6.35
N VAL A 165 23.60 -15.41 -6.49
CA VAL A 165 24.87 -15.96 -5.97
C VAL A 165 25.75 -16.39 -7.15
N SER A 166 26.99 -15.90 -7.16
CA SER A 166 28.00 -16.25 -8.17
C SER A 166 29.24 -16.81 -7.49
N ILE A 167 29.54 -18.08 -7.73
CA ILE A 167 30.67 -18.80 -7.10
C ILE A 167 31.86 -18.77 -8.02
N THR A 168 33.03 -18.39 -7.47
CA THR A 168 34.31 -18.31 -8.17
C THR A 168 35.24 -19.48 -7.84
N LYS A 169 35.11 -20.07 -6.64
CA LYS A 169 35.95 -21.16 -6.19
C LYS A 169 35.52 -22.50 -6.81
N LYS A 170 36.48 -23.20 -7.47
CA LYS A 170 36.18 -24.45 -8.19
C LYS A 170 35.51 -25.52 -7.34
N LYS A 171 35.82 -25.62 -6.04
CA LYS A 171 35.24 -26.60 -5.11
C LYS A 171 33.71 -26.48 -5.05
N PHE A 172 33.16 -25.25 -5.09
CA PHE A 172 31.76 -24.98 -4.90
C PHE A 172 31.02 -24.63 -6.20
N LYS A 173 31.65 -24.77 -7.36
CA LYS A 173 31.13 -24.28 -8.65
C LYS A 173 29.78 -24.90 -9.06
N ASN A 174 29.54 -26.14 -8.65
CA ASN A 174 28.33 -26.88 -8.98
C ASN A 174 27.42 -27.09 -7.76
N SER A 175 27.75 -26.54 -6.60
CA SER A 175 26.93 -26.65 -5.40
C SER A 175 25.74 -25.71 -5.48
N ARG A 176 24.58 -26.18 -5.00
CA ARG A 176 23.43 -25.35 -4.69
C ARG A 176 23.55 -24.89 -3.26
N PHE A 177 23.01 -23.72 -2.96
CA PHE A 177 23.11 -23.12 -1.64
C PHE A 177 21.74 -22.81 -1.07
N ARG A 178 21.61 -23.07 0.22
CA ARG A 178 20.56 -22.48 1.06
C ARG A 178 21.17 -21.27 1.78
N ILE A 179 20.35 -20.24 1.99
CA ILE A 179 20.81 -18.97 2.55
C ILE A 179 19.95 -18.66 3.77
N LYS A 180 20.63 -18.36 4.87
CA LYS A 180 20.04 -17.87 6.12
C LYS A 180 20.54 -16.44 6.34
N LEU A 181 19.65 -15.55 6.77
CA LEU A 181 20.00 -14.21 7.21
C LEU A 181 20.00 -14.16 8.73
N THR A 182 21.12 -13.75 9.30
CA THR A 182 21.29 -13.58 10.74
C THR A 182 21.47 -12.10 11.05
N LEU A 183 20.83 -11.65 12.12
CA LEU A 183 21.01 -10.29 12.66
C LEU A 183 22.09 -10.38 13.73
N GLU A 184 23.25 -9.71 13.51
CA GLU A 184 24.33 -9.67 14.49
C GLU A 184 24.16 -8.45 15.41
N GLY A 185 24.76 -8.50 16.61
CA GLY A 185 24.63 -7.45 17.62
C GLY A 185 23.46 -7.66 18.60
N ILE A 186 22.74 -8.76 18.48
CA ILE A 186 21.87 -9.28 19.50
C ILE A 186 22.73 -10.31 20.26
N GLU A 187 23.54 -9.85 21.22
CA GLU A 187 24.06 -10.76 22.22
C GLU A 187 22.83 -11.27 22.97
N GLU A 188 22.47 -12.53 22.76
CA GLU A 188 21.77 -13.30 23.78
C GLU A 188 22.74 -13.30 24.95
N GLU A 189 22.57 -12.36 25.89
CA GLU A 189 23.20 -12.49 27.19
C GLU A 189 22.66 -13.82 27.72
N GLU A 190 23.46 -14.88 27.60
CA GLU A 190 23.27 -16.09 28.36
C GLU A 190 23.10 -15.61 29.80
N ASP A 191 21.98 -15.96 30.42
CA ASP A 191 21.69 -15.67 31.82
C ASP A 191 22.86 -16.11 32.71
N GLU A 192 23.89 -15.30 32.80
CA GLU A 192 24.74 -15.29 33.96
C GLU A 192 23.85 -14.73 35.07
N GLU A 193 23.55 -15.55 36.06
CA GLU A 193 22.82 -15.19 37.27
C GLU A 193 23.49 -13.96 37.94
N GLU A 194 23.26 -12.79 37.37
CA GLU A 194 23.54 -11.52 38.05
C GLU A 194 22.27 -11.03 38.74
N ASP A 195 22.35 -10.97 40.04
CA ASP A 195 21.30 -10.70 41.01
C ASP A 195 20.57 -9.33 40.84
N GLU A 196 20.80 -8.55 39.78
CA GLU A 196 19.98 -7.39 39.42
C GLU A 196 20.14 -7.03 37.92
N PRO A 197 19.04 -6.86 37.15
CA PRO A 197 19.11 -6.43 35.77
C PRO A 197 19.76 -5.05 35.66
N SER A 198 20.84 -4.94 34.93
CA SER A 198 21.49 -3.68 34.71
C SER A 198 20.58 -2.71 33.93
N PRO A 199 20.54 -1.41 34.27
CA PRO A 199 19.67 -0.45 33.59
C PRO A 199 19.96 -0.25 32.10
N SER A 200 21.02 -0.84 31.57
CA SER A 200 21.40 -0.82 30.15
C SER A 200 20.68 -1.87 29.30
N SER A 201 20.17 -2.96 29.90
CA SER A 201 19.49 -4.06 29.17
C SER A 201 18.11 -3.66 28.62
N TRP A 202 17.52 -2.58 29.11
CA TRP A 202 16.17 -2.11 28.70
C TRP A 202 16.15 -1.30 27.38
N HIS A 203 17.28 -1.12 26.69
CA HIS A 203 17.40 -0.13 25.63
C HIS A 203 17.67 -0.70 24.23
N LYS A 204 17.86 -1.99 24.09
CA LYS A 204 18.01 -2.61 22.77
C LYS A 204 16.69 -3.29 22.38
N MET A 205 15.83 -2.55 21.64
CA MET A 205 14.79 -3.24 20.89
C MET A 205 15.47 -4.15 19.88
N THR A 206 15.28 -5.44 20.07
CA THR A 206 15.74 -6.46 19.14
C THR A 206 15.08 -6.24 17.78
N PRO A 207 15.82 -6.07 16.70
CA PRO A 207 15.24 -6.00 15.37
C PRO A 207 14.43 -7.26 15.08
N THR A 208 13.26 -7.08 14.43
CA THR A 208 12.42 -8.22 14.02
C THR A 208 12.74 -8.60 12.58
N LEU A 209 12.65 -9.88 12.28
CA LEU A 209 12.89 -10.42 10.94
C LEU A 209 11.67 -11.24 10.49
N GLU A 210 11.12 -10.88 9.35
CA GLU A 210 10.12 -11.66 8.63
C GLU A 210 10.66 -12.07 7.27
N ILE A 211 10.33 -13.28 6.80
CA ILE A 211 10.80 -13.81 5.54
C ILE A 211 9.64 -14.23 4.69
N SER A 212 9.61 -13.75 3.47
CA SER A 212 8.63 -14.13 2.48
C SER A 212 9.30 -14.76 1.27
N VAL A 213 8.77 -15.90 0.84
CA VAL A 213 9.14 -16.54 -0.44
C VAL A 213 7.97 -16.38 -1.38
N ILE A 214 8.17 -15.68 -2.48
CA ILE A 214 7.14 -15.24 -3.41
C ILE A 214 7.40 -15.82 -4.80
N SER A 215 6.34 -16.27 -5.46
CA SER A 215 6.35 -16.83 -6.83
C SER A 215 5.11 -16.39 -7.60
N ALA A 216 5.04 -16.74 -8.87
CA ALA A 216 3.82 -16.53 -9.67
C ALA A 216 2.57 -17.21 -9.11
N ASN A 217 2.72 -18.27 -8.30
CA ASN A 217 1.61 -19.06 -7.75
C ASN A 217 1.18 -18.61 -6.35
N GLY A 218 1.81 -17.58 -5.75
CA GLY A 218 1.52 -17.07 -4.42
C GLY A 218 2.76 -16.87 -3.57
N TYR A 219 2.55 -16.68 -2.28
CA TYR A 219 3.62 -16.38 -1.33
C TYR A 219 3.49 -17.21 -0.04
N LYS A 220 4.61 -17.31 0.69
CA LYS A 220 4.67 -17.87 2.04
C LYS A 220 5.49 -16.94 2.90
N SER A 221 4.90 -16.43 3.98
CA SER A 221 5.57 -15.60 4.97
C SER A 221 5.79 -16.37 6.27
N ARG A 222 6.91 -16.12 6.95
CA ARG A 222 7.30 -16.74 8.21
C ARG A 222 8.17 -15.80 9.04
N HIS A 223 8.03 -15.89 10.37
CA HIS A 223 8.88 -15.17 11.32
C HIS A 223 10.14 -15.95 11.72
N SER A 224 10.27 -17.20 11.32
CA SER A 224 11.42 -18.04 11.61
C SER A 224 11.99 -18.67 10.36
N GLN A 225 13.30 -18.84 10.34
CA GLN A 225 14.02 -19.53 9.29
C GLN A 225 14.31 -20.97 9.68
N PRO A 226 14.36 -21.91 8.71
CA PRO A 226 15.04 -23.18 8.93
C PRO A 226 16.48 -22.96 9.36
N GLU A 227 17.07 -23.91 10.06
CA GLU A 227 18.46 -23.85 10.56
C GLU A 227 19.48 -23.47 9.47
N CYS A 228 19.29 -24.01 8.26
CA CYS A 228 20.15 -23.71 7.09
C CYS A 228 19.52 -22.70 6.11
N GLY A 229 18.45 -21.99 6.49
CA GLY A 229 17.77 -21.04 5.61
C GLY A 229 17.03 -21.65 4.43
N TYR A 230 16.81 -20.86 3.38
CA TYR A 230 16.05 -21.23 2.17
C TYR A 230 16.96 -21.41 0.94
N GLY A 231 16.61 -22.39 0.09
CA GLY A 231 17.22 -22.55 -1.22
C GLY A 231 16.76 -21.47 -2.18
N LEU A 232 17.62 -21.15 -3.16
CA LEU A 232 17.29 -20.21 -4.23
C LEU A 232 16.68 -20.96 -5.42
N ASP A 233 15.53 -20.47 -5.90
CA ASP A 233 14.84 -20.99 -7.06
C ASP A 233 14.65 -19.88 -8.12
N PRO A 234 14.95 -20.10 -9.41
CA PRO A 234 14.78 -19.11 -10.47
C PRO A 234 13.34 -18.61 -10.66
N SER A 235 12.35 -19.39 -10.24
CA SER A 235 10.92 -19.04 -10.35
C SER A 235 10.39 -18.27 -9.14
N GLN A 236 11.24 -17.99 -8.15
CA GLN A 236 10.87 -17.37 -6.87
C GLN A 236 11.88 -16.28 -6.50
N TRP A 237 11.45 -15.39 -5.60
CA TRP A 237 12.37 -14.53 -4.87
C TRP A 237 12.13 -14.64 -3.36
N THR A 238 13.20 -14.48 -2.62
CA THR A 238 13.16 -14.44 -1.16
C THR A 238 13.31 -12.98 -0.72
N GLU A 239 12.39 -12.52 0.09
CA GLU A 239 12.39 -11.19 0.66
C GLU A 239 12.50 -11.29 2.18
N TYR A 240 13.38 -10.49 2.76
CA TYR A 240 13.59 -10.33 4.19
C TYR A 240 13.12 -8.94 4.58
N SER A 241 12.18 -8.85 5.52
CA SER A 241 11.69 -7.60 6.09
C SER A 241 12.22 -7.46 7.51
N ILE A 242 13.00 -6.41 7.76
CA ILE A 242 13.68 -6.17 9.03
C ILE A 242 13.16 -4.85 9.58
N HIS A 243 12.54 -4.88 10.78
CA HIS A 243 12.11 -3.69 11.48
C HIS A 243 13.11 -3.35 12.58
N THR A 244 13.62 -2.14 12.60
CA THR A 244 14.60 -1.68 13.59
C THR A 244 14.37 -0.21 13.98
N MET A 245 14.68 0.11 15.23
CA MET A 245 14.76 1.49 15.74
C MET A 245 16.13 2.11 15.53
N ASP A 246 17.16 1.30 15.33
CA ASP A 246 18.52 1.71 15.14
C ASP A 246 19.08 1.15 13.81
N PRO A 247 18.71 1.76 12.66
CA PRO A 247 19.17 1.28 11.37
C PRO A 247 20.67 1.49 11.14
N ASP A 248 21.30 2.42 11.86
CA ASP A 248 22.70 2.78 11.65
C ASP A 248 23.67 1.74 12.24
N ASN A 249 23.24 1.03 13.28
CA ASN A 249 24.05 0.01 13.96
C ASN A 249 23.62 -1.43 13.60
N LEU A 250 22.83 -1.60 12.55
CA LEU A 250 22.37 -2.92 12.13
C LEU A 250 23.47 -3.66 11.35
N GLU A 251 23.83 -4.84 11.81
CA GLU A 251 24.74 -5.76 11.13
C GLU A 251 23.98 -7.01 10.67
N LEU A 252 24.13 -7.34 9.38
CA LEU A 252 23.40 -8.42 8.73
C LEU A 252 24.38 -9.40 8.12
N THR A 253 24.24 -10.68 8.48
CA THR A 253 25.10 -11.74 7.96
C THR A 253 24.28 -12.76 7.18
N PHE A 254 24.60 -12.94 5.90
CA PHE A 254 24.12 -14.03 5.07
C PHE A 254 25.02 -15.24 5.24
N GLU A 255 24.47 -16.33 5.76
CA GLU A 255 25.14 -17.62 5.89
C GLU A 255 24.78 -18.53 4.72
N PHE A 256 25.78 -19.20 4.14
CA PHE A 256 25.62 -20.06 2.96
C PHE A 256 25.87 -21.52 3.34
N PHE A 257 24.88 -22.38 3.09
CA PHE A 257 24.95 -23.82 3.35
C PHE A 257 24.86 -24.59 2.05
N GLU A 258 25.76 -25.57 1.82
CA GLU A 258 25.63 -26.48 0.67
C GLU A 258 24.37 -27.34 0.82
N GLU A 259 23.50 -27.36 -0.18
CA GLU A 259 22.18 -28.01 -0.10
C GLU A 259 22.30 -29.50 0.21
N ASP A 260 23.23 -30.21 -0.43
CA ASP A 260 23.43 -31.65 -0.25
C ASP A 260 23.93 -32.03 1.15
N LEU A 261 24.53 -31.10 1.89
CA LEU A 261 25.07 -31.28 3.23
C LEU A 261 24.23 -30.64 4.33
N SER A 262 23.28 -29.79 3.99
CA SER A 262 22.48 -29.00 4.94
C SER A 262 21.51 -29.83 5.79
N GLU A 263 21.20 -31.06 5.37
CA GLU A 263 20.29 -31.97 6.11
C GLU A 263 21.04 -32.87 7.10
N GLN A 264 22.38 -32.83 7.13
CA GLN A 264 23.19 -33.63 8.05
C GLN A 264 23.21 -32.97 9.44
N VAL A 265 22.57 -33.60 10.42
CA VAL A 265 22.59 -33.14 11.82
C VAL A 265 23.96 -33.42 12.42
N VAL A 266 24.58 -32.38 12.96
CA VAL A 266 25.87 -32.48 13.67
C VAL A 266 25.73 -32.03 15.11
N GLN A 267 26.25 -32.82 16.02
CA GLN A 267 26.48 -32.41 17.41
C GLN A 267 27.77 -31.59 17.49
N GLY A 268 27.66 -30.28 17.73
CA GLY A 268 28.78 -29.37 17.93
C GLY A 268 28.60 -28.01 17.21
N ASP A 269 29.46 -27.03 17.53
CA ASP A 269 29.37 -25.61 17.17
C ASP A 269 29.43 -25.26 15.68
N ALA A 270 29.44 -26.22 14.78
CA ALA A 270 29.56 -25.92 13.36
C ALA A 270 28.84 -26.93 12.45
N HIS A 271 27.85 -26.48 11.72
CA HIS A 271 27.14 -27.26 10.71
C HIS A 271 28.10 -27.68 9.56
N PRO A 272 28.18 -28.97 9.16
CA PRO A 272 29.13 -29.43 8.15
C PRO A 272 28.89 -28.83 6.77
N GLY A 273 27.63 -28.48 6.43
CA GLY A 273 27.26 -27.84 5.18
C GLY A 273 27.59 -26.35 5.09
N HIS A 274 28.00 -25.71 6.18
CA HIS A 274 28.30 -24.27 6.18
C HIS A 274 29.54 -23.97 5.33
N ALA A 275 29.35 -23.25 4.22
CA ALA A 275 30.37 -22.93 3.23
C ALA A 275 31.04 -21.58 3.47
N GLY A 276 30.29 -20.59 3.94
CA GLY A 276 30.81 -19.24 4.16
C GLY A 276 29.74 -18.23 4.50
N THR A 277 30.17 -16.98 4.71
CA THR A 277 29.34 -15.84 5.12
C THR A 277 29.57 -14.62 4.24
N ALA A 278 28.55 -13.74 4.16
CA ALA A 278 28.67 -12.41 3.56
C ALA A 278 28.00 -11.39 4.48
N CYS A 279 28.77 -10.40 4.95
CA CYS A 279 28.26 -9.37 5.85
C CYS A 279 27.75 -8.16 5.07
N LEU A 280 26.61 -7.63 5.45
CA LEU A 280 26.02 -6.40 4.95
C LEU A 280 25.93 -5.41 6.11
N LEU A 281 26.79 -4.41 6.09
CA LEU A 281 26.78 -3.33 7.06
C LEU A 281 25.76 -2.27 6.64
N SER A 282 25.13 -1.63 7.60
CA SER A 282 24.22 -0.50 7.38
C SER A 282 24.85 0.60 6.53
N SER A 283 26.14 0.91 6.73
CA SER A 283 26.90 1.88 5.93
C SER A 283 26.89 1.55 4.43
N SER A 284 26.77 0.26 4.05
CA SER A 284 26.74 -0.16 2.63
C SER A 284 25.54 0.35 1.85
N PHE A 285 24.45 0.73 2.53
CA PHE A 285 23.23 1.23 1.91
C PHE A 285 22.77 2.58 2.49
N LEU A 286 22.89 2.84 3.79
CA LEU A 286 22.43 4.11 4.38
C LEU A 286 23.30 5.30 3.97
N GLU A 287 24.63 5.14 3.92
CA GLU A 287 25.57 6.22 3.55
C GLU A 287 25.50 6.59 2.07
N THR A 288 24.94 5.75 1.22
CA THR A 288 24.76 6.07 -0.22
C THR A 288 23.76 7.20 -0.45
N GLY A 289 22.93 7.51 0.54
CA GLY A 289 21.81 8.46 0.42
C GLY A 289 20.69 7.98 -0.51
N LYS A 290 20.75 6.71 -0.93
CA LYS A 290 19.68 6.07 -1.75
C LYS A 290 18.84 5.17 -0.87
N ASP A 291 17.54 5.26 -1.05
CA ASP A 291 16.59 4.39 -0.32
C ASP A 291 16.51 2.99 -0.91
N ASN A 292 16.86 2.83 -2.18
CA ASN A 292 16.89 1.53 -2.85
C ASN A 292 18.15 1.36 -3.70
N GLY A 293 18.51 0.12 -3.94
CA GLY A 293 19.68 -0.20 -4.77
C GLY A 293 20.07 -1.66 -4.70
N VAL A 294 21.29 -1.92 -5.15
CA VAL A 294 21.87 -3.26 -5.19
C VAL A 294 23.22 -3.26 -4.49
N ALA A 295 23.33 -4.04 -3.42
CA ALA A 295 24.60 -4.35 -2.77
C ALA A 295 25.20 -5.64 -3.36
N THR A 296 26.50 -5.64 -3.62
CA THR A 296 27.25 -6.84 -4.04
C THR A 296 28.30 -7.15 -3.01
N LEU A 297 28.14 -8.25 -2.28
CA LEU A 297 28.95 -8.61 -1.14
C LEU A 297 29.86 -9.82 -1.48
N PRO A 298 31.10 -9.82 -1.03
CA PRO A 298 31.97 -11.00 -1.13
C PRO A 298 31.48 -12.08 -0.16
N ILE A 299 31.41 -13.34 -0.64
CA ILE A 299 31.16 -14.49 0.23
C ILE A 299 32.51 -14.99 0.73
N MET A 300 32.73 -14.87 2.03
CA MET A 300 33.99 -15.33 2.69
C MET A 300 33.83 -16.78 3.09
N GLY A 301 34.80 -17.60 2.66
CA GLY A 301 34.79 -19.04 2.98
C GLY A 301 35.12 -19.29 4.45
N ARG A 302 34.30 -20.15 5.10
CA ARG A 302 34.40 -20.50 6.52
C ARG A 302 35.80 -20.75 7.05
N ASN A 303 36.60 -21.56 6.36
CA ASN A 303 37.90 -22.01 6.87
C ASN A 303 39.10 -21.28 6.26
N SER A 304 38.92 -20.36 5.33
CA SER A 304 40.05 -19.86 4.54
C SER A 304 40.21 -18.35 4.53
N ARG A 305 39.29 -17.59 5.09
CA ARG A 305 39.23 -16.13 4.95
C ARG A 305 39.41 -15.64 3.49
N GLN A 306 39.18 -16.53 2.52
CA GLN A 306 39.24 -16.23 1.08
C GLN A 306 37.86 -16.10 0.53
N THR A 307 37.67 -15.19 -0.41
CA THR A 307 36.43 -15.06 -1.15
C THR A 307 36.19 -16.33 -1.97
N ILE A 308 35.00 -16.93 -1.78
CA ILE A 308 34.55 -18.11 -2.54
C ILE A 308 33.57 -17.73 -3.65
N GLY A 309 32.97 -16.56 -3.56
CA GLY A 309 31.99 -16.05 -4.49
C GLY A 309 31.52 -14.65 -4.09
N LYS A 310 30.40 -14.25 -4.67
CA LYS A 310 29.70 -13.01 -4.31
C LYS A 310 28.19 -13.24 -4.30
N VAL A 311 27.49 -12.52 -3.45
CA VAL A 311 26.03 -12.42 -3.42
C VAL A 311 25.61 -11.00 -3.79
N ARG A 312 24.55 -10.91 -4.59
CA ARG A 312 23.89 -9.67 -4.97
C ARG A 312 22.56 -9.61 -4.23
N VAL A 313 22.36 -8.52 -3.50
CA VAL A 313 21.19 -8.27 -2.67
C VAL A 313 20.57 -6.94 -3.10
N ASP A 314 19.31 -6.96 -3.49
CA ASP A 314 18.57 -5.74 -3.70
C ASP A 314 18.05 -5.26 -2.35
N TYR A 315 18.14 -3.96 -2.07
CA TYR A 315 17.69 -3.38 -0.80
C TYR A 315 16.71 -2.23 -1.00
N LEU A 316 15.82 -2.06 -0.02
CA LEU A 316 14.90 -0.94 0.12
C LEU A 316 14.85 -0.52 1.58
N VAL A 317 14.99 0.79 1.84
CA VAL A 317 14.91 1.39 3.17
C VAL A 317 13.67 2.25 3.25
N ILE A 318 12.75 1.89 4.14
CA ILE A 318 11.48 2.58 4.34
C ILE A 318 11.50 3.27 5.70
N ARG A 319 11.46 4.60 5.69
CA ARG A 319 11.39 5.41 6.90
C ARG A 319 9.96 5.90 7.13
N PRO A 320 9.50 6.02 8.38
CA PRO A 320 8.21 6.62 8.68
C PRO A 320 8.19 8.11 8.31
N ILE A 321 7.01 8.64 8.02
CA ILE A 321 6.82 10.08 7.82
C ILE A 321 6.94 10.76 9.19
N GLN A 322 7.93 11.62 9.34
CA GLN A 322 8.18 12.32 10.61
C GLN A 322 7.04 13.28 10.96
N GLY A 323 6.57 13.21 12.21
CA GLY A 323 5.52 14.09 12.72
C GLY A 323 4.12 13.84 12.18
N LEU A 324 3.92 12.77 11.40
CA LEU A 324 2.60 12.38 10.93
C LEU A 324 1.81 11.69 12.04
N GLN A 325 0.66 12.25 12.39
CA GLN A 325 -0.32 11.60 13.28
C GLN A 325 -1.41 10.97 12.41
N CYS A 326 -1.41 9.64 12.33
CA CYS A 326 -2.48 8.92 11.64
C CYS A 326 -3.72 8.79 12.55
N ASP A 327 -4.89 9.11 12.01
CA ASP A 327 -6.17 8.90 12.67
C ASP A 327 -6.49 7.39 12.72
N MET A 328 -6.65 6.84 13.92
CA MET A 328 -7.00 5.44 14.12
C MET A 328 -8.51 5.16 14.12
N SER A 329 -9.35 6.16 13.90
CA SER A 329 -10.81 5.96 13.81
C SER A 329 -11.20 5.14 12.59
N SER A 330 -10.44 5.26 11.50
CA SER A 330 -10.70 4.58 10.23
C SER A 330 -9.42 4.24 9.47
N SER A 331 -9.50 3.19 8.65
CA SER A 331 -8.46 2.81 7.69
C SER A 331 -9.14 2.13 6.50
N PHE A 332 -8.68 2.51 5.31
CA PHE A 332 -9.26 2.00 4.07
C PHE A 332 -8.24 1.25 3.20
N THR A 333 -7.08 0.93 3.74
CA THR A 333 -5.96 0.33 3.00
C THR A 333 -6.32 -0.98 2.28
N LYS A 334 -7.29 -1.73 2.82
CA LYS A 334 -7.80 -2.98 2.21
C LYS A 334 -9.31 -2.94 1.98
N TYR A 335 -9.95 -1.81 2.23
CA TYR A 335 -11.39 -1.73 2.16
C TYR A 335 -11.89 -1.54 0.72
N TRP A 336 -12.77 -2.41 0.27
CA TRP A 336 -13.45 -2.31 -1.01
C TRP A 336 -14.84 -2.93 -0.94
N LYS A 337 -15.87 -2.15 -1.27
CA LYS A 337 -17.22 -2.67 -1.45
C LYS A 337 -17.39 -3.19 -2.87
N LYS A 338 -17.75 -4.46 -3.02
CA LYS A 338 -18.03 -5.03 -4.34
C LYS A 338 -19.32 -4.40 -4.91
N ARG A 339 -19.21 -3.90 -6.13
CA ARG A 339 -20.30 -3.23 -6.88
C ARG A 339 -20.01 -3.37 -8.38
N GLY A 340 -20.88 -2.79 -9.23
CA GLY A 340 -20.57 -2.65 -10.65
C GLY A 340 -19.28 -1.88 -10.89
N ALA A 341 -18.63 -2.13 -12.04
CA ALA A 341 -17.36 -1.51 -12.38
C ALA A 341 -17.45 0.02 -12.37
N LEU A 342 -16.54 0.66 -11.66
CA LEU A 342 -16.45 2.11 -11.60
C LEU A 342 -15.91 2.70 -12.90
N ASN A 343 -16.48 3.82 -13.34
CA ASN A 343 -15.93 4.60 -14.44
C ASN A 343 -14.93 5.63 -13.90
N VAL A 344 -13.71 5.56 -14.39
CA VAL A 344 -12.59 6.42 -13.97
C VAL A 344 -12.12 7.24 -15.16
N GLY A 345 -12.18 8.55 -15.07
CA GLY A 345 -11.71 9.44 -16.13
C GLY A 345 -10.19 9.53 -16.14
N HIS A 346 -9.56 8.95 -17.16
CA HIS A 346 -8.11 8.95 -17.37
C HIS A 346 -7.61 10.39 -17.59
N ARG A 347 -6.72 10.86 -16.74
CA ARG A 347 -6.23 12.27 -16.71
C ARG A 347 -7.36 13.30 -16.71
N GLY A 348 -8.51 12.90 -16.14
CA GLY A 348 -9.76 13.64 -16.18
C GLY A 348 -10.65 13.27 -17.36
N ALA A 349 -10.87 14.17 -18.31
CA ALA A 349 -11.75 13.95 -19.48
C ALA A 349 -11.10 13.12 -20.61
N GLY A 350 -9.85 12.69 -20.44
CA GLY A 350 -9.10 11.83 -21.34
C GLY A 350 -7.82 12.47 -21.88
N SER A 351 -6.98 11.62 -22.48
CA SER A 351 -5.70 12.00 -23.05
C SER A 351 -5.86 12.99 -24.21
N THR A 352 -5.09 14.04 -24.22
CA THR A 352 -5.05 15.06 -25.28
C THR A 352 -4.65 14.46 -26.64
N HIS A 353 -3.90 13.37 -26.64
CA HIS A 353 -3.48 12.66 -27.85
C HIS A 353 -4.59 11.81 -28.49
N ALA A 354 -5.56 11.37 -27.69
CA ALA A 354 -6.63 10.47 -28.15
C ALA A 354 -7.73 11.18 -28.96
N ALA A 355 -7.90 12.49 -28.80
CA ALA A 355 -8.99 13.25 -29.42
C ALA A 355 -8.48 14.44 -30.23
N LYS A 356 -8.52 14.35 -31.56
CA LYS A 356 -8.10 15.42 -32.47
C LYS A 356 -8.87 16.76 -32.34
N HIS A 357 -9.94 16.80 -31.55
CA HIS A 357 -10.82 17.96 -31.39
C HIS A 357 -11.15 18.29 -29.93
N GLN A 358 -10.43 17.70 -28.96
CA GLN A 358 -10.69 17.98 -27.56
C GLN A 358 -10.09 19.33 -27.18
N ARG A 359 -10.95 20.28 -26.77
CA ARG A 359 -10.54 21.64 -26.34
C ARG A 359 -9.94 21.65 -24.94
N ILE A 360 -10.31 20.64 -24.11
CA ILE A 360 -9.87 20.53 -22.72
C ILE A 360 -8.64 19.65 -22.67
N ARG A 361 -7.55 20.15 -22.08
CA ARG A 361 -6.29 19.41 -21.93
C ARG A 361 -6.32 18.47 -20.74
N GLU A 362 -5.68 17.33 -20.90
CA GLU A 362 -5.46 16.34 -19.83
C GLU A 362 -4.74 16.95 -18.63
N ASN A 363 -4.94 16.38 -17.45
CA ASN A 363 -4.25 16.77 -16.22
C ASN A 363 -4.41 18.27 -15.86
N THR A 364 -5.58 18.84 -16.17
CA THR A 364 -5.97 20.20 -15.79
C THR A 364 -7.23 20.19 -14.92
N ILE A 365 -7.43 21.23 -14.13
CA ILE A 365 -8.65 21.39 -13.32
C ILE A 365 -9.91 21.33 -14.20
N ALA A 366 -9.87 21.93 -15.37
CA ALA A 366 -10.97 21.88 -16.33
C ALA A 366 -11.28 20.45 -16.79
N SER A 367 -10.24 19.63 -17.03
CA SER A 367 -10.40 18.22 -17.40
C SER A 367 -11.08 17.41 -16.29
N PHE A 368 -10.66 17.61 -15.05
CA PHE A 368 -11.26 16.90 -13.91
C PHE A 368 -12.72 17.32 -13.64
N LYS A 369 -13.01 18.62 -13.75
CA LYS A 369 -14.39 19.12 -13.66
C LYS A 369 -15.26 18.58 -14.79
N SER A 370 -14.74 18.51 -16.00
CA SER A 370 -15.46 17.92 -17.12
C SER A 370 -15.78 16.46 -16.88
N ALA A 371 -14.81 15.64 -16.45
CA ALA A 371 -15.04 14.24 -16.13
C ALA A 371 -16.08 14.07 -15.00
N ALA A 372 -15.96 14.87 -13.94
CA ALA A 372 -16.92 14.88 -12.83
C ALA A 372 -18.36 15.20 -13.28
N ASN A 373 -18.52 16.21 -14.13
CA ASN A 373 -19.82 16.60 -14.69
C ASN A 373 -20.44 15.53 -15.60
N HIS A 374 -19.59 14.64 -16.16
CA HIS A 374 -20.02 13.50 -16.96
C HIS A 374 -20.14 12.20 -16.13
N GLY A 375 -20.21 12.31 -14.81
CA GLY A 375 -20.51 11.18 -13.93
C GLY A 375 -19.36 10.22 -13.67
N ALA A 376 -18.10 10.68 -13.82
CA ALA A 376 -16.93 9.90 -13.40
C ALA A 376 -16.99 9.60 -11.91
N ALA A 377 -16.86 8.33 -11.54
CA ALA A 377 -16.77 7.91 -10.15
C ALA A 377 -15.48 8.37 -9.48
N TYR A 378 -14.41 8.36 -10.25
CA TYR A 378 -13.09 8.86 -9.91
C TYR A 378 -12.52 9.63 -11.11
N VAL A 379 -11.65 10.57 -10.82
CA VAL A 379 -10.71 11.10 -11.80
C VAL A 379 -9.33 10.55 -11.49
N GLU A 380 -8.67 10.05 -12.50
CA GLU A 380 -7.28 9.61 -12.41
C GLU A 380 -6.37 10.74 -12.86
N PHE A 381 -5.21 10.87 -12.27
CA PHE A 381 -4.18 11.84 -12.61
C PHE A 381 -2.80 11.48 -12.05
N ASP A 382 -1.77 12.07 -12.66
CA ASP A 382 -0.37 11.76 -12.49
C ASP A 382 0.33 12.79 -11.60
N VAL A 383 0.99 12.37 -10.53
CA VAL A 383 1.67 13.25 -9.58
C VAL A 383 3.18 13.13 -9.66
N HIS A 384 3.84 14.28 -9.84
CA HIS A 384 5.28 14.49 -9.76
C HIS A 384 5.64 15.45 -8.63
N LEU A 385 6.95 15.67 -8.43
CA LEU A 385 7.46 16.84 -7.72
C LEU A 385 8.16 17.80 -8.71
N SER A 386 7.98 19.10 -8.47
CA SER A 386 8.85 20.12 -9.04
C SER A 386 10.23 20.12 -8.37
N LYS A 387 11.19 20.87 -8.92
CA LYS A 387 12.53 21.02 -8.34
C LYS A 387 12.53 21.57 -6.91
N ASP A 388 11.55 22.39 -6.57
CA ASP A 388 11.34 23.02 -5.27
C ASP A 388 10.31 22.27 -4.41
N ASP A 389 10.15 20.95 -4.68
CA ASP A 389 9.37 20.01 -3.85
C ASP A 389 7.86 20.31 -3.79
N VAL A 390 7.27 20.95 -4.78
CA VAL A 390 5.82 21.13 -4.88
C VAL A 390 5.21 19.93 -5.61
N PRO A 391 4.21 19.22 -5.04
CA PRO A 391 3.48 18.20 -5.77
C PRO A 391 2.66 18.83 -6.90
N ILE A 392 2.94 18.43 -8.13
CA ILE A 392 2.32 18.91 -9.35
C ILE A 392 1.69 17.78 -10.13
N VAL A 393 0.74 18.10 -11.00
CA VAL A 393 0.03 17.11 -11.81
C VAL A 393 0.39 17.27 -13.29
N TYR A 394 0.98 16.21 -13.84
CA TYR A 394 1.41 16.11 -15.22
C TYR A 394 1.80 14.67 -15.53
N HIS A 395 1.66 14.20 -16.78
CA HIS A 395 1.91 12.80 -17.12
C HIS A 395 3.38 12.48 -17.39
N ASP A 396 4.03 13.27 -18.29
CA ASP A 396 5.34 12.91 -18.80
C ASP A 396 6.46 13.29 -17.82
N LEU A 397 7.55 12.53 -17.80
CA LEU A 397 8.73 12.82 -16.98
C LEU A 397 9.53 14.03 -17.48
N THR A 398 9.32 14.38 -18.74
CA THR A 398 9.96 15.52 -19.41
C THR A 398 8.92 16.40 -20.09
N CYS A 399 9.20 17.69 -20.23
CA CYS A 399 8.38 18.58 -21.02
C CYS A 399 9.20 19.16 -22.19
N CYS A 400 8.55 19.32 -23.34
CA CYS A 400 9.17 19.88 -24.54
C CYS A 400 8.91 21.39 -24.57
N ILE A 401 9.97 22.18 -24.45
CA ILE A 401 9.92 23.64 -24.46
C ILE A 401 10.35 24.16 -25.82
N SER A 402 9.49 24.95 -26.46
CA SER A 402 9.85 25.61 -27.69
C SER A 402 10.57 26.96 -27.42
N THR A 403 11.72 27.13 -28.00
CA THR A 403 12.48 28.38 -27.91
C THR A 403 12.71 28.98 -29.31
N ARG A 404 12.66 30.30 -29.42
CA ARG A 404 12.99 31.01 -30.68
C ARG A 404 14.46 31.39 -30.69
N LYS A 405 15.15 31.07 -31.77
CA LYS A 405 16.55 31.57 -31.96
C LYS A 405 16.58 33.08 -31.96
N LYS A 406 17.51 33.67 -31.21
CA LYS A 406 17.66 35.11 -31.04
C LYS A 406 17.89 35.83 -32.36
N ASN A 407 18.43 35.16 -33.41
CA ASN A 407 18.78 35.71 -34.71
C ASN A 407 17.92 35.20 -35.87
N ASP A 408 17.01 34.23 -35.63
CA ASP A 408 16.13 33.70 -36.68
C ASP A 408 14.72 33.52 -36.09
N LYS A 409 13.83 34.46 -36.43
CA LYS A 409 12.44 34.45 -35.92
C LYS A 409 11.57 33.36 -36.52
N THR A 410 12.08 32.62 -37.50
CA THR A 410 11.32 31.58 -38.23
C THR A 410 11.67 30.15 -37.78
N SER A 411 12.80 29.92 -37.08
CA SER A 411 13.18 28.60 -36.60
C SER A 411 12.84 28.44 -35.11
N LEU A 412 11.97 27.46 -34.82
CA LEU A 412 11.71 26.96 -33.46
C LEU A 412 12.73 25.90 -33.14
N GLU A 413 13.39 26.02 -32.01
CA GLU A 413 14.16 24.94 -31.38
C GLU A 413 13.32 24.32 -30.26
N PHE A 414 13.29 23.00 -30.19
CA PHE A 414 12.63 22.25 -29.14
C PHE A 414 13.70 21.69 -28.21
N ILE A 415 13.52 21.95 -26.92
CA ILE A 415 14.39 21.46 -25.86
C ILE A 415 13.53 20.59 -24.92
N GLU A 416 13.94 19.37 -24.75
CA GLU A 416 13.33 18.46 -23.79
C GLU A 416 13.98 18.65 -22.42
N VAL A 417 13.18 18.99 -21.40
CA VAL A 417 13.65 19.29 -20.03
C VAL A 417 12.92 18.40 -19.05
N PRO A 418 13.64 17.72 -18.14
CA PRO A 418 12.99 16.96 -17.07
C PRO A 418 12.15 17.87 -16.17
N VAL A 419 10.91 17.47 -15.90
CA VAL A 419 9.97 18.21 -15.04
C VAL A 419 10.56 18.45 -13.66
N LYS A 420 11.26 17.45 -13.11
CA LYS A 420 11.95 17.51 -11.81
C LYS A 420 13.03 18.59 -11.70
N ASP A 421 13.51 19.14 -12.82
CA ASP A 421 14.56 20.14 -12.85
C ASP A 421 14.02 21.59 -12.95
N LEU A 422 12.69 21.74 -13.04
CA LEU A 422 11.98 23.01 -13.08
C LEU A 422 11.27 23.31 -11.74
N THR A 423 11.36 24.55 -11.27
CA THR A 423 10.59 25.01 -10.11
C THR A 423 9.11 25.16 -10.48
N PHE A 424 8.23 25.15 -9.46
CA PHE A 424 6.80 25.34 -9.69
C PHE A 424 6.50 26.64 -10.43
N ASP A 425 7.15 27.75 -10.07
CA ASP A 425 6.99 29.04 -10.76
C ASP A 425 7.42 28.95 -12.24
N GLN A 426 8.51 28.23 -12.54
CA GLN A 426 8.95 28.02 -13.92
C GLN A 426 7.94 27.20 -14.72
N LEU A 427 7.35 26.15 -14.11
CA LEU A 427 6.33 25.34 -14.74
C LEU A 427 5.05 26.13 -15.02
N GLN A 428 4.65 27.04 -14.12
CA GLN A 428 3.48 27.91 -14.31
C GLN A 428 3.67 28.94 -15.47
N LEU A 429 4.90 29.23 -15.85
CA LEU A 429 5.18 30.09 -17.01
C LEU A 429 5.08 29.34 -18.36
N LEU A 430 5.03 27.99 -18.33
CA LEU A 430 4.93 27.19 -19.55
C LEU A 430 3.48 27.14 -20.03
N LYS A 431 3.29 27.43 -21.34
CA LYS A 431 2.01 27.18 -22.02
C LYS A 431 2.15 25.90 -22.84
N LEU A 432 1.30 24.87 -22.53
CA LEU A 432 1.31 23.64 -23.32
C LEU A 432 0.71 23.88 -24.71
N ALA A 433 1.51 23.65 -25.74
CA ALA A 433 1.01 23.64 -27.11
C ALA A 433 0.37 22.27 -27.42
N HIS A 434 -0.66 22.25 -28.24
CA HIS A 434 -1.21 21.00 -28.79
C HIS A 434 -0.13 20.24 -29.59
N ALA A 435 -0.01 18.94 -29.39
CA ALA A 435 0.98 18.12 -30.10
C ALA A 435 0.84 18.18 -31.62
N THR A 436 -0.36 18.52 -32.14
CA THR A 436 -0.62 18.76 -33.57
C THR A 436 -0.05 20.07 -34.07
N ALA A 437 0.05 21.11 -33.22
CA ALA A 437 0.65 22.38 -33.56
C ALA A 437 2.18 22.25 -33.70
N ILE A 438 2.80 21.34 -32.98
CA ILE A 438 4.26 21.09 -33.06
C ILE A 438 4.64 20.48 -34.43
N LYS A 439 3.75 19.75 -35.09
CA LYS A 439 3.98 19.10 -36.39
C LYS A 439 3.56 19.98 -37.59
N GLY A 440 2.81 21.05 -37.38
CA GLY A 440 2.34 21.97 -38.41
C GLY A 440 3.01 23.33 -38.24
N ASN A 441 3.67 23.82 -39.28
CA ASN A 441 4.37 25.13 -39.31
C ASN A 441 3.46 26.35 -39.14
N ASN A 442 2.35 26.29 -38.45
CA ASN A 442 1.41 27.40 -38.27
C ASN A 442 1.56 28.03 -36.87
N ASP A 443 2.26 29.14 -36.82
CA ASP A 443 2.45 30.00 -35.63
C ASP A 443 1.13 30.47 -34.96
N LYS A 444 -0.01 30.35 -35.66
CA LYS A 444 -1.32 30.81 -35.13
C LYS A 444 -2.00 29.83 -34.18
N ASP A 445 -1.65 28.54 -34.26
CA ASP A 445 -2.25 27.52 -33.41
C ASP A 445 -1.54 27.35 -32.04
N LEU A 446 -0.44 28.11 -31.83
CA LEU A 446 0.36 28.08 -30.60
C LEU A 446 -0.16 29.00 -29.48
N LEU A 447 -1.10 29.87 -29.80
CA LEU A 447 -1.63 30.90 -28.90
C LEU A 447 -3.17 30.88 -28.99
N ASP A 448 -3.83 29.88 -28.49
CA ASP A 448 -5.28 29.95 -28.26
C ASP A 448 -5.54 30.83 -27.02
N ASP A 449 -6.30 31.92 -27.23
CA ASP A 449 -6.71 32.87 -26.19
C ASP A 449 -7.56 32.18 -25.05
N GLU A 450 -7.93 30.92 -25.22
CA GLU A 450 -8.63 30.12 -24.20
C GLU A 450 -7.72 29.66 -23.04
N ASP A 451 -6.39 29.80 -23.16
CA ASP A 451 -5.41 29.44 -22.09
C ASP A 451 -5.34 30.48 -20.96
N GLU A 452 -6.09 31.59 -21.03
CA GLU A 452 -6.12 32.60 -19.97
C GLU A 452 -6.99 32.23 -18.76
N VAL A 453 -7.77 31.14 -18.83
CA VAL A 453 -8.56 30.68 -17.70
C VAL A 453 -7.71 29.79 -16.79
N ASP A 454 -7.55 30.16 -15.53
CA ASP A 454 -6.74 29.44 -14.53
C ASP A 454 -6.99 27.92 -14.48
N GLU A 455 -8.21 27.48 -14.79
CA GLU A 455 -8.59 26.06 -14.79
C GLU A 455 -7.98 25.25 -15.95
N HIS A 456 -7.55 25.91 -17.03
CA HIS A 456 -6.90 25.31 -18.19
C HIS A 456 -5.37 25.36 -18.11
N GLN A 457 -4.81 25.96 -17.05
CA GLN A 457 -3.37 26.04 -16.88
C GLN A 457 -2.75 24.65 -16.72
N PRO A 458 -1.61 24.39 -17.36
CA PRO A 458 -0.85 23.15 -17.15
C PRO A 458 -0.19 23.13 -15.77
N PHE A 459 0.21 21.95 -15.35
CA PHE A 459 0.91 21.71 -14.08
C PHE A 459 0.20 22.26 -12.83
N PRO A 460 -1.12 22.04 -12.66
CA PRO A 460 -1.76 22.44 -11.42
C PRO A 460 -1.09 21.73 -10.25
N SER A 461 -0.95 22.42 -9.12
CA SER A 461 -0.48 21.76 -7.92
C SER A 461 -1.56 20.80 -7.38
N LEU A 462 -1.13 19.72 -6.74
CA LEU A 462 -2.04 18.77 -6.07
C LEU A 462 -2.97 19.50 -5.08
N SER A 463 -2.46 20.53 -4.41
CA SER A 463 -3.26 21.37 -3.50
C SER A 463 -4.38 22.12 -4.21
N GLN A 464 -4.15 22.66 -5.40
CA GLN A 464 -5.18 23.34 -6.20
C GLN A 464 -6.28 22.38 -6.64
N ILE A 465 -5.90 21.12 -7.00
CA ILE A 465 -6.87 20.08 -7.39
C ILE A 465 -7.78 19.72 -6.21
N PHE A 466 -7.23 19.52 -5.00
CA PHE A 466 -8.04 19.26 -3.81
C PHE A 466 -9.05 20.39 -3.51
N GLN A 467 -8.68 21.64 -3.79
CA GLN A 467 -9.55 22.81 -3.59
C GLN A 467 -10.61 22.96 -4.68
N ALA A 468 -10.26 22.66 -5.94
CA ALA A 468 -11.10 22.95 -7.09
C ALA A 468 -12.15 21.88 -7.42
N ILE A 469 -11.87 20.61 -7.07
CA ILE A 469 -12.75 19.49 -7.43
C ILE A 469 -13.66 19.16 -6.23
N PRO A 470 -14.98 18.94 -6.46
CA PRO A 470 -15.92 18.58 -5.41
C PRO A 470 -15.50 17.31 -4.64
N GLU A 471 -15.69 17.28 -3.33
CA GLU A 471 -15.21 16.22 -2.44
C GLU A 471 -15.83 14.85 -2.75
N HIS A 472 -17.03 14.80 -3.30
CA HIS A 472 -17.70 13.55 -3.66
C HIS A 472 -17.05 12.79 -4.83
N VAL A 473 -16.24 13.47 -5.65
CA VAL A 473 -15.48 12.86 -6.75
C VAL A 473 -14.24 12.18 -6.20
N GLY A 474 -14.11 10.87 -6.39
CA GLY A 474 -12.94 10.12 -5.95
C GLY A 474 -11.68 10.47 -6.75
N PHE A 475 -10.52 10.25 -6.16
CA PHE A 475 -9.23 10.44 -6.83
C PHE A 475 -8.49 9.10 -6.94
N ASN A 476 -8.05 8.76 -8.15
CA ASN A 476 -7.02 7.77 -8.39
C ASN A 476 -5.72 8.52 -8.69
N ILE A 477 -4.81 8.52 -7.74
CA ILE A 477 -3.57 9.29 -7.78
C ILE A 477 -2.44 8.38 -8.23
N GLU A 478 -2.01 8.51 -9.49
CA GLU A 478 -0.80 7.83 -9.96
C GLU A 478 0.45 8.57 -9.43
N LEU A 479 1.26 7.82 -8.68
CA LEU A 479 2.56 8.30 -8.22
C LEU A 479 3.59 8.00 -9.31
N LYS A 480 4.02 9.04 -10.04
CA LYS A 480 4.97 8.88 -11.15
C LYS A 480 6.36 8.56 -10.61
N TRP A 481 6.89 7.42 -11.02
CA TRP A 481 8.24 7.01 -10.70
C TRP A 481 8.92 6.41 -11.93
N ILE A 482 10.23 6.61 -12.06
CA ILE A 482 10.99 6.07 -13.20
C ILE A 482 11.17 4.57 -13.07
N CYS A 483 10.82 3.82 -14.10
CA CYS A 483 11.04 2.39 -14.18
C CYS A 483 12.23 2.06 -15.10
N GLN A 484 12.98 1.01 -14.76
CA GLN A 484 14.03 0.51 -15.62
C GLN A 484 13.49 -0.55 -16.57
N MET A 485 13.83 -0.42 -17.85
CA MET A 485 13.50 -1.41 -18.87
C MET A 485 14.48 -2.58 -18.85
N LYS A 486 14.06 -3.72 -19.37
CA LYS A 486 14.86 -4.95 -19.40
C LYS A 486 16.15 -4.83 -20.23
N ASP A 487 16.18 -3.90 -21.18
CA ASP A 487 17.38 -3.57 -21.96
C ASP A 487 18.39 -2.72 -21.17
N GLY A 488 17.98 -2.16 -20.03
CA GLY A 488 18.80 -1.32 -19.16
C GLY A 488 18.54 0.18 -19.31
N THR A 489 17.69 0.59 -20.23
CA THR A 489 17.23 1.99 -20.35
C THR A 489 16.27 2.36 -19.21
N TRP A 490 16.07 3.66 -19.01
CA TRP A 490 15.16 4.20 -18.00
C TRP A 490 14.06 5.04 -18.66
N ASP A 491 12.90 5.10 -18.01
CA ASP A 491 11.82 5.99 -18.41
C ASP A 491 12.31 7.43 -18.60
N GLY A 492 11.85 8.07 -19.67
CA GLY A 492 12.24 9.43 -20.00
C GLY A 492 13.75 9.65 -20.18
N ASN A 493 14.52 8.57 -20.36
CA ASN A 493 16.01 8.59 -20.38
C ASN A 493 16.62 9.22 -19.10
N LEU A 494 15.91 9.21 -17.99
CA LEU A 494 16.36 9.76 -16.72
C LEU A 494 17.19 8.75 -15.94
N SER A 495 18.46 9.05 -15.68
CA SER A 495 19.35 8.21 -14.89
C SER A 495 19.19 8.36 -13.37
N SER A 496 18.46 9.40 -12.94
CA SER A 496 18.19 9.69 -11.53
C SER A 496 16.87 10.41 -11.35
N TYR A 497 16.22 10.13 -10.21
CA TYR A 497 14.97 10.78 -9.82
C TYR A 497 15.11 11.31 -8.40
N PHE A 498 14.02 11.51 -7.70
CA PHE A 498 14.04 11.95 -6.30
C PHE A 498 14.51 10.82 -5.35
N ASN A 499 14.77 11.15 -4.10
CA ASN A 499 14.82 10.15 -3.03
C ASN A 499 13.40 9.66 -2.76
N MET A 500 13.20 8.34 -2.65
CA MET A 500 11.87 7.70 -2.54
C MET A 500 11.14 8.13 -1.27
N ASN A 501 11.85 8.11 -0.12
CA ASN A 501 11.25 8.54 1.14
C ASN A 501 10.81 10.00 1.07
N LYS A 502 11.68 10.90 0.58
CA LYS A 502 11.37 12.33 0.43
C LYS A 502 10.17 12.57 -0.48
N PHE A 503 10.15 11.92 -1.65
CA PHE A 503 9.04 12.03 -2.60
C PHE A 503 7.72 11.65 -1.96
N LEU A 504 7.68 10.47 -1.30
CA LEU A 504 6.47 9.98 -0.68
C LEU A 504 6.07 10.81 0.55
N ASP A 505 7.02 11.23 1.37
CA ASP A 505 6.73 12.05 2.55
C ASP A 505 6.02 13.35 2.18
N ILE A 506 6.47 14.00 1.08
CA ILE A 506 5.86 15.25 0.59
C ILE A 506 4.47 14.98 0.01
N VAL A 507 4.34 14.01 -0.90
CA VAL A 507 3.06 13.76 -1.58
C VAL A 507 2.02 13.21 -0.60
N LEU A 508 2.38 12.22 0.22
CA LEU A 508 1.47 11.62 1.19
C LEU A 508 1.04 12.64 2.26
N SER A 509 1.96 13.49 2.75
CA SER A 509 1.60 14.55 3.70
C SER A 509 0.58 15.53 3.09
N CYS A 510 0.75 15.92 1.83
CA CYS A 510 -0.23 16.76 1.15
C CYS A 510 -1.60 16.08 1.06
N VAL A 511 -1.64 14.80 0.66
CA VAL A 511 -2.89 14.04 0.51
C VAL A 511 -3.58 13.85 1.86
N LEU A 512 -2.85 13.41 2.89
CA LEU A 512 -3.39 13.14 4.22
C LEU A 512 -3.92 14.42 4.91
N GLN A 513 -3.31 15.58 4.64
CA GLN A 513 -3.77 16.88 5.18
C GLN A 513 -4.98 17.45 4.44
N LYS A 514 -5.12 17.18 3.13
CA LYS A 514 -6.11 17.82 2.26
C LYS A 514 -7.20 16.90 1.75
N GLY A 515 -7.03 15.60 1.90
CA GLY A 515 -7.96 14.59 1.39
C GLY A 515 -9.36 14.67 1.99
N GLY A 516 -9.48 15.14 3.24
CA GLY A 516 -10.77 15.31 3.91
C GLY A 516 -11.55 14.00 3.94
N LYS A 517 -12.78 14.03 3.47
CA LYS A 517 -13.69 12.87 3.35
C LYS A 517 -13.64 12.21 1.96
N ARG A 518 -12.77 12.67 1.08
CA ARG A 518 -12.66 12.19 -0.28
C ARG A 518 -12.18 10.75 -0.32
N ARG A 519 -12.77 9.96 -1.21
CA ARG A 519 -12.28 8.62 -1.53
C ARG A 519 -11.03 8.74 -2.40
N ILE A 520 -9.94 8.16 -1.95
CA ILE A 520 -8.64 8.23 -2.62
C ILE A 520 -8.08 6.82 -2.75
N VAL A 521 -7.57 6.51 -3.93
CA VAL A 521 -6.79 5.32 -4.23
C VAL A 521 -5.49 5.78 -4.87
N PHE A 522 -4.37 5.33 -4.35
CA PHE A 522 -3.08 5.51 -5.01
C PHE A 522 -2.86 4.44 -6.07
N SER A 523 -2.03 4.72 -7.05
CA SER A 523 -1.54 3.74 -8.01
C SER A 523 -0.09 4.06 -8.41
N CYS A 524 0.71 3.03 -8.71
CA CYS A 524 2.08 3.19 -9.18
C CYS A 524 2.54 1.95 -9.95
N PHE A 525 3.41 2.14 -10.96
CA PHE A 525 4.09 1.06 -11.69
C PHE A 525 5.30 0.52 -10.92
N ASP A 526 5.88 1.31 -10.04
CA ASP A 526 7.02 0.87 -9.25
C ASP A 526 6.56 0.11 -8.00
N PRO A 527 6.96 -1.16 -7.84
CA PRO A 527 6.51 -1.98 -6.72
C PRO A 527 7.12 -1.55 -5.37
N ASP A 528 8.31 -0.93 -5.34
CA ASP A 528 8.89 -0.41 -4.11
C ASP A 528 8.11 0.81 -3.61
N ILE A 529 7.67 1.69 -4.51
CA ILE A 529 6.74 2.78 -4.17
C ILE A 529 5.43 2.23 -3.60
N CYS A 530 4.86 1.17 -4.21
CA CYS A 530 3.63 0.55 -3.69
C CYS A 530 3.82 0.02 -2.26
N THR A 531 4.91 -0.69 -2.01
CA THR A 531 5.28 -1.18 -0.68
C THR A 531 5.43 -0.02 0.31
N MET A 532 6.17 1.03 -0.08
CA MET A 532 6.41 2.18 0.79
C MET A 532 5.13 2.94 1.13
N VAL A 533 4.22 3.17 0.17
CA VAL A 533 2.92 3.81 0.43
C VAL A 533 2.12 3.00 1.44
N ARG A 534 2.10 1.67 1.31
CA ARG A 534 1.40 0.79 2.24
C ARG A 534 1.97 0.87 3.66
N GLN A 535 3.30 1.01 3.79
CA GLN A 535 3.97 1.05 5.09
C GLN A 535 3.96 2.45 5.74
N LYS A 536 3.88 3.51 4.97
CA LYS A 536 4.02 4.89 5.47
C LYS A 536 2.72 5.50 5.99
N GLN A 537 1.55 4.94 5.68
CA GLN A 537 0.26 5.51 6.11
C GLN A 537 -0.80 4.40 6.25
N ASN A 538 -1.86 4.70 7.00
CA ASN A 538 -2.95 3.77 7.31
C ASN A 538 -4.31 4.18 6.74
N MET A 539 -4.39 5.25 5.97
CA MET A 539 -5.69 5.81 5.54
C MET A 539 -6.13 5.28 4.18
N TYR A 540 -5.32 5.41 3.15
CA TYR A 540 -5.72 5.19 1.77
C TYR A 540 -5.10 3.93 1.17
N PRO A 541 -5.87 3.20 0.32
CA PRO A 541 -5.37 2.03 -0.40
C PRO A 541 -4.46 2.41 -1.56
N ILE A 542 -3.71 1.40 -2.04
CA ILE A 542 -2.91 1.49 -3.26
C ILE A 542 -3.17 0.30 -4.18
N LEU A 543 -3.18 0.56 -5.49
CA LEU A 543 -3.20 -0.43 -6.57
C LEU A 543 -1.83 -0.48 -7.22
N PHE A 544 -1.34 -1.68 -7.48
CA PHE A 544 -0.14 -1.88 -8.28
C PHE A 544 -0.49 -1.85 -9.76
N LEU A 545 0.05 -0.86 -10.49
CA LEU A 545 -0.09 -0.77 -11.94
C LEU A 545 0.81 -1.80 -12.60
N THR A 546 0.25 -2.62 -13.48
CA THR A 546 1.02 -3.61 -14.22
C THR A 546 0.65 -3.62 -15.70
N GLN A 547 1.67 -3.66 -16.55
CA GLN A 547 1.49 -3.84 -17.99
C GLN A 547 1.41 -5.31 -18.38
N GLY A 548 1.86 -6.24 -17.50
CA GLY A 548 1.98 -7.64 -17.82
C GLY A 548 2.86 -7.89 -19.05
N ILE A 549 2.48 -8.85 -19.88
CA ILE A 549 3.12 -9.12 -21.17
C ILE A 549 2.42 -8.29 -22.23
N SER A 550 3.08 -7.25 -22.74
CA SER A 550 2.52 -6.32 -23.71
C SER A 550 3.30 -6.27 -25.01
N ASP A 551 2.58 -6.13 -26.12
CA ASP A 551 3.17 -5.84 -27.44
C ASP A 551 3.37 -4.32 -27.66
N LYS A 552 2.75 -3.49 -26.80
CA LYS A 552 2.76 -2.03 -26.91
C LYS A 552 3.89 -1.37 -26.11
N TYR A 553 4.32 -1.99 -25.01
CA TYR A 553 5.29 -1.42 -24.07
C TYR A 553 6.50 -2.33 -23.90
N PRO A 554 7.71 -1.75 -23.72
CA PRO A 554 8.91 -2.52 -23.45
C PRO A 554 8.80 -3.25 -22.09
N GLU A 555 9.44 -4.42 -21.99
CA GLU A 555 9.46 -5.17 -20.74
C GLU A 555 10.23 -4.44 -19.63
N LEU A 556 9.66 -4.43 -18.44
CA LEU A 556 10.28 -3.87 -17.25
C LEU A 556 11.34 -4.82 -16.67
N MET A 557 12.38 -4.24 -16.05
CA MET A 557 13.50 -4.99 -15.45
C MET A 557 13.06 -5.74 -14.20
N ASP A 558 12.23 -5.12 -13.36
CA ASP A 558 11.83 -5.68 -12.08
C ASP A 558 10.99 -6.95 -12.28
N ILE A 559 11.36 -8.02 -11.58
CA ILE A 559 10.68 -9.32 -11.65
C ILE A 559 9.20 -9.21 -11.29
N ARG A 560 8.84 -8.34 -10.36
CA ARG A 560 7.46 -8.13 -9.89
C ARG A 560 6.54 -7.55 -10.97
N CYS A 561 7.12 -6.90 -11.99
CA CYS A 561 6.42 -6.25 -13.09
C CYS A 561 6.29 -7.12 -14.35
N GLN A 562 6.95 -8.30 -14.41
CA GLN A 562 7.13 -9.04 -15.66
C GLN A 562 5.89 -9.78 -16.14
N THR A 563 5.03 -10.23 -15.23
CA THR A 563 3.77 -10.91 -15.59
C THR A 563 2.65 -10.53 -14.64
N THR A 564 1.41 -10.57 -15.11
CA THR A 564 0.23 -10.30 -14.28
C THR A 564 0.10 -11.28 -13.11
N GLN A 565 0.48 -12.53 -13.26
CA GLN A 565 0.45 -13.52 -12.17
C GLN A 565 1.42 -13.16 -11.04
N ILE A 566 2.64 -12.73 -11.40
CA ILE A 566 3.63 -12.27 -10.41
C ILE A 566 3.11 -11.00 -9.72
N ALA A 567 2.54 -10.06 -10.48
CA ALA A 567 1.96 -8.84 -9.93
C ALA A 567 0.82 -9.12 -8.93
N ILE A 568 -0.04 -10.11 -9.22
CA ILE A 568 -1.10 -10.58 -8.30
C ILE A 568 -0.48 -11.13 -7.01
N SER A 569 0.55 -11.98 -7.11
CA SER A 569 1.21 -12.57 -5.95
C SER A 569 1.94 -11.51 -5.11
N PHE A 570 2.58 -10.53 -5.76
CA PHE A 570 3.18 -9.38 -5.10
C PHE A 570 2.12 -8.53 -4.36
N ALA A 571 1.03 -8.17 -5.03
CA ALA A 571 -0.04 -7.38 -4.41
C ALA A 571 -0.63 -8.08 -3.18
N GLN A 572 -0.73 -9.41 -3.22
CA GLN A 572 -1.19 -10.20 -2.08
C GLN A 572 -0.16 -10.23 -0.94
N SER A 573 1.13 -10.44 -1.25
CA SER A 573 2.18 -10.49 -0.22
C SER A 573 2.38 -9.16 0.48
N GLU A 574 2.26 -8.04 -0.24
CA GLU A 574 2.38 -6.69 0.32
C GLU A 574 1.11 -6.22 1.05
N ASN A 575 0.05 -7.01 1.04
CA ASN A 575 -1.22 -6.64 1.64
C ASN A 575 -1.75 -5.28 1.14
N ILE A 576 -1.57 -4.98 -0.16
CA ILE A 576 -2.14 -3.82 -0.85
C ILE A 576 -3.53 -4.15 -1.39
N LEU A 577 -4.31 -3.13 -1.79
CA LEU A 577 -5.70 -3.31 -2.21
C LEU A 577 -5.85 -4.26 -3.40
N GLY A 578 -4.99 -4.12 -4.41
CA GLY A 578 -5.09 -4.93 -5.61
C GLY A 578 -4.18 -4.46 -6.73
N ILE A 579 -4.59 -4.74 -7.96
CA ILE A 579 -3.86 -4.39 -9.17
C ILE A 579 -4.69 -3.51 -10.11
N SER A 580 -4.00 -2.72 -10.92
CA SER A 580 -4.58 -2.08 -12.11
C SER A 580 -3.83 -2.61 -13.34
N GLY A 581 -4.49 -3.53 -14.07
CA GLY A 581 -3.88 -4.26 -15.16
C GLY A 581 -4.07 -3.59 -16.52
N HIS A 582 -3.10 -3.75 -17.42
CA HIS A 582 -3.23 -3.26 -18.79
C HIS A 582 -4.33 -4.00 -19.52
N THR A 583 -5.21 -3.27 -20.18
CA THR A 583 -6.42 -3.84 -20.83
C THR A 583 -6.08 -4.88 -21.90
N GLU A 584 -5.03 -4.66 -22.70
CA GLU A 584 -4.55 -5.61 -23.70
C GLU A 584 -4.28 -7.00 -23.08
N GLU A 585 -3.54 -7.03 -21.97
CA GLU A 585 -3.17 -8.26 -21.26
C GLU A 585 -4.39 -8.93 -20.62
N LEU A 586 -5.27 -8.15 -20.00
CA LEU A 586 -6.51 -8.66 -19.40
C LEU A 586 -7.46 -9.24 -20.46
N LEU A 587 -7.57 -8.63 -21.64
CA LEU A 587 -8.39 -9.15 -22.75
C LEU A 587 -7.81 -10.41 -23.37
N LYS A 588 -6.47 -10.56 -23.39
CA LYS A 588 -5.81 -11.80 -23.83
C LYS A 588 -6.11 -12.95 -22.86
N ASN A 589 -6.23 -12.66 -21.56
CA ASN A 589 -6.52 -13.67 -20.55
C ASN A 589 -7.43 -13.11 -19.43
N LEU A 590 -8.73 -13.20 -19.65
CA LEU A 590 -9.76 -12.73 -18.72
C LEU A 590 -9.74 -13.45 -17.36
N SER A 591 -9.13 -14.65 -17.27
CA SER A 591 -9.06 -15.40 -16.01
C SER A 591 -8.21 -14.72 -14.94
N TYR A 592 -7.33 -13.78 -15.31
CA TYR A 592 -6.56 -13.00 -14.35
C TYR A 592 -7.44 -12.17 -13.39
N ILE A 593 -8.61 -11.70 -13.88
CA ILE A 593 -9.57 -10.96 -13.05
C ILE A 593 -10.10 -11.86 -11.94
N ALA A 594 -10.59 -13.05 -12.30
CA ALA A 594 -11.10 -14.01 -11.32
C ALA A 594 -10.01 -14.52 -10.38
N ASP A 595 -8.79 -14.76 -10.88
CA ASP A 595 -7.66 -15.20 -10.04
C ASP A 595 -7.32 -14.14 -8.98
N ALA A 596 -7.17 -12.88 -9.38
CA ALA A 596 -6.89 -11.79 -8.45
C ALA A 596 -8.02 -11.62 -7.40
N GLN A 597 -9.28 -11.63 -7.84
CA GLN A 597 -10.43 -11.51 -6.94
C GLN A 597 -10.57 -12.70 -5.99
N SER A 598 -10.24 -13.91 -6.41
CA SER A 598 -10.22 -15.10 -5.55
C SER A 598 -9.21 -14.97 -4.39
N LYS A 599 -8.17 -14.16 -4.58
CA LYS A 599 -7.14 -13.83 -3.59
C LYS A 599 -7.48 -12.57 -2.77
N GLY A 600 -8.71 -12.04 -2.91
CA GLY A 600 -9.19 -10.87 -2.18
C GLY A 600 -8.67 -9.54 -2.72
N LEU A 601 -8.21 -9.50 -3.96
CA LEU A 601 -7.69 -8.29 -4.59
C LEU A 601 -8.75 -7.63 -5.47
N VAL A 602 -8.71 -6.31 -5.50
CA VAL A 602 -9.47 -5.45 -6.40
C VAL A 602 -8.73 -5.35 -7.74
N VAL A 603 -9.48 -5.33 -8.84
CA VAL A 603 -8.92 -5.28 -10.19
C VAL A 603 -9.47 -4.09 -10.96
N PHE A 604 -8.60 -3.15 -11.29
CA PHE A 604 -8.86 -2.10 -12.26
C PHE A 604 -8.21 -2.46 -13.60
N SER A 605 -8.64 -1.80 -14.67
CA SER A 605 -7.93 -1.83 -15.95
C SER A 605 -7.64 -0.43 -16.47
N TRP A 606 -6.52 -0.30 -17.18
CA TRP A 606 -6.07 0.91 -17.83
C TRP A 606 -5.58 0.64 -19.25
N GLY A 607 -5.57 1.63 -20.10
CA GLY A 607 -5.04 1.56 -21.47
C GLY A 607 -6.07 1.93 -22.52
N GLU A 608 -5.58 2.22 -23.73
CA GLU A 608 -6.38 2.73 -24.85
C GLU A 608 -7.51 1.79 -25.30
N ASP A 609 -7.32 0.48 -25.10
CA ASP A 609 -8.33 -0.53 -25.47
C ASP A 609 -9.61 -0.40 -24.60
N ASN A 610 -9.55 0.30 -23.46
CA ASN A 610 -10.72 0.66 -22.67
C ASN A 610 -11.57 1.75 -23.34
N ASN A 611 -11.07 2.45 -24.36
CA ASN A 611 -11.86 3.42 -25.11
C ASN A 611 -12.91 2.74 -26.01
N ASP A 612 -12.75 1.45 -26.28
CA ASP A 612 -13.74 0.64 -27.00
C ASP A 612 -14.86 0.16 -26.07
N HIS A 613 -16.10 0.40 -26.45
CA HIS A 613 -17.28 0.03 -25.66
C HIS A 613 -17.41 -1.49 -25.47
N GLU A 614 -17.13 -2.27 -26.50
CA GLU A 614 -17.22 -3.72 -26.45
C GLU A 614 -16.18 -4.35 -25.52
N ASN A 615 -14.98 -3.77 -25.45
CA ASN A 615 -13.95 -4.20 -24.51
C ASN A 615 -14.36 -3.90 -23.08
N ARG A 616 -14.92 -2.70 -22.82
CA ARG A 616 -15.46 -2.38 -21.48
C ARG A 616 -16.60 -3.32 -21.09
N ARG A 617 -17.50 -3.67 -22.04
CA ARG A 617 -18.58 -4.64 -21.79
C ARG A 617 -18.02 -6.00 -21.37
N LYS A 618 -17.06 -6.54 -22.13
CA LYS A 618 -16.40 -7.84 -21.82
C LYS A 618 -15.77 -7.84 -20.43
N LEU A 619 -15.06 -6.77 -20.07
CA LEU A 619 -14.41 -6.67 -18.76
C LEU A 619 -15.44 -6.56 -17.62
N ARG A 620 -16.56 -5.83 -17.82
CA ARG A 620 -17.67 -5.76 -16.84
C ARG A 620 -18.32 -7.13 -16.63
N GLU A 621 -18.51 -7.90 -17.70
CA GLU A 621 -19.04 -9.27 -17.61
C GLU A 621 -18.15 -10.21 -16.79
N GLN A 622 -16.85 -9.94 -16.74
CA GLN A 622 -15.91 -10.66 -15.88
C GLN A 622 -15.87 -10.13 -14.44
N GLY A 623 -16.65 -9.09 -14.12
CA GLY A 623 -16.73 -8.54 -12.78
C GLY A 623 -15.54 -7.67 -12.39
N ILE A 624 -14.92 -6.96 -13.34
CA ILE A 624 -13.87 -5.98 -13.06
C ILE A 624 -14.39 -4.88 -12.12
N ASP A 625 -13.54 -4.33 -11.27
CA ASP A 625 -13.94 -3.36 -10.26
C ASP A 625 -13.85 -1.91 -10.76
N GLY A 626 -12.97 -1.60 -11.71
CA GLY A 626 -12.82 -0.25 -12.26
C GLY A 626 -12.23 -0.21 -13.66
N LEU A 627 -12.63 0.78 -14.44
CA LEU A 627 -12.23 1.00 -15.82
C LEU A 627 -11.72 2.42 -15.98
N ILE A 628 -10.43 2.58 -16.32
CA ILE A 628 -9.78 3.86 -16.57
C ILE A 628 -9.74 4.07 -18.08
N TYR A 629 -10.37 5.14 -18.59
CA TYR A 629 -10.47 5.41 -20.03
C TYR A 629 -10.69 6.89 -20.36
N ASP A 630 -10.39 7.27 -21.63
CA ASP A 630 -10.33 8.67 -22.09
C ASP A 630 -11.71 9.27 -22.43
N ARG A 631 -12.66 8.46 -22.85
CA ARG A 631 -13.91 8.95 -23.45
C ARG A 631 -15.09 8.92 -22.49
N ILE A 632 -14.86 9.43 -21.28
CA ILE A 632 -15.91 9.36 -20.25
C ILE A 632 -17.15 10.16 -20.62
N CYS A 633 -16.99 11.27 -21.38
CA CYS A 633 -18.12 12.10 -21.86
C CYS A 633 -18.98 11.42 -22.93
N GLU A 634 -18.49 10.39 -23.62
CA GLU A 634 -19.28 9.67 -24.62
C GLU A 634 -20.26 8.65 -24.01
N CYS A 635 -20.07 8.29 -22.77
CA CYS A 635 -20.87 7.24 -22.10
C CYS A 635 -22.27 7.71 -21.70
N LEU A 636 -22.55 9.00 -21.71
CA LEU A 636 -23.85 9.57 -21.32
C LEU A 636 -24.77 9.88 -22.52
N VAL A 637 -24.30 9.69 -23.75
CA VAL A 637 -25.16 9.82 -24.93
C VAL A 637 -25.87 8.48 -25.12
N PRO A 638 -27.22 8.41 -24.98
CA PRO A 638 -27.94 7.19 -25.31
C PRO A 638 -27.65 6.83 -26.76
N TYR A 639 -27.21 5.60 -27.03
CA TYR A 639 -27.09 5.09 -28.38
C TYR A 639 -28.47 5.02 -28.98
N TYR A 640 -28.82 6.01 -29.81
CA TYR A 640 -30.03 5.98 -30.63
C TYR A 640 -29.77 4.98 -31.78
N ASP A 641 -30.19 3.75 -31.60
CA ASP A 641 -30.38 2.86 -32.74
C ASP A 641 -31.64 3.35 -33.50
N SER A 642 -31.41 3.98 -34.65
CA SER A 642 -32.45 4.52 -35.52
C SER A 642 -33.37 3.44 -36.15
N SER A 643 -33.22 2.16 -35.80
CA SER A 643 -33.96 1.04 -36.36
C SER A 643 -34.98 0.39 -35.43
N SER A 644 -35.10 0.80 -34.15
CA SER A 644 -36.11 0.27 -33.23
C SER A 644 -37.02 1.37 -32.70
N SER A 645 -38.33 1.15 -32.83
CA SER A 645 -39.38 2.02 -32.33
C SER A 645 -39.65 1.87 -30.83
N ASP A 646 -38.83 1.13 -30.12
CA ASP A 646 -38.94 0.91 -28.69
C ASP A 646 -38.03 1.87 -27.93
N LEU A 647 -38.58 2.51 -26.91
CA LEU A 647 -37.85 3.40 -26.01
C LEU A 647 -36.63 2.70 -25.44
N PRO A 648 -35.44 3.32 -25.50
CA PRO A 648 -34.25 2.71 -24.95
C PRO A 648 -34.40 2.51 -23.45
N ILE A 649 -34.37 1.28 -23.03
CA ILE A 649 -34.20 0.95 -21.61
C ILE A 649 -32.80 1.33 -21.23
N CYS A 650 -32.65 2.48 -20.58
CA CYS A 650 -31.39 2.89 -19.97
C CYS A 650 -31.10 2.02 -18.72
N GLU A 651 -30.76 0.78 -18.90
CA GLU A 651 -30.36 -0.10 -17.78
C GLU A 651 -29.06 0.34 -17.11
N GLU A 652 -28.22 1.13 -17.77
CA GLU A 652 -26.94 1.60 -17.21
C GLU A 652 -27.04 2.89 -16.38
N GLN A 653 -28.14 3.64 -16.46
CA GLN A 653 -28.30 4.91 -15.72
C GLN A 653 -28.79 4.74 -14.28
N GLY A 654 -29.30 3.56 -13.91
CA GLY A 654 -29.95 3.36 -12.61
C GLY A 654 -28.99 3.22 -11.42
N GLU A 655 -27.78 2.72 -11.62
CA GLU A 655 -26.92 2.34 -10.49
C GLU A 655 -25.71 3.25 -10.26
N GLN A 656 -25.22 3.99 -11.26
CA GLN A 656 -24.03 4.82 -11.09
C GLN A 656 -24.25 6.12 -10.29
N PRO A 657 -25.36 6.85 -10.44
CA PRO A 657 -25.57 8.10 -9.73
C PRO A 657 -25.64 7.96 -8.22
N ASN A 658 -26.10 6.83 -7.72
CA ASN A 658 -26.27 6.61 -6.28
C ASN A 658 -24.97 6.45 -5.49
N ILE A 659 -23.85 6.21 -6.15
CA ILE A 659 -22.54 6.15 -5.49
C ILE A 659 -22.14 7.54 -4.95
N PHE A 660 -22.64 8.61 -5.55
CA PHE A 660 -22.30 10.00 -5.23
C PHE A 660 -23.42 10.78 -4.55
N LYS A 661 -24.63 10.28 -4.57
CA LYS A 661 -25.71 10.84 -3.75
C LYS A 661 -25.53 10.35 -2.32
N VAL A 662 -24.52 10.88 -1.66
CA VAL A 662 -24.56 11.02 -0.21
C VAL A 662 -25.55 12.15 0.01
N GLU A 663 -26.70 11.84 0.58
CA GLU A 663 -27.59 12.89 1.09
C GLU A 663 -26.74 13.77 2.01
N GLU A 664 -26.94 15.09 1.95
CA GLU A 664 -26.14 16.09 2.67
C GLU A 664 -26.03 15.84 4.19
N GLN A 665 -26.72 14.83 4.72
CA GLN A 665 -26.81 14.48 6.14
C GLN A 665 -25.85 13.37 6.59
N HIS A 666 -25.20 12.62 5.67
CA HIS A 666 -24.31 11.54 6.05
C HIS A 666 -22.85 11.97 6.00
N THR A 667 -22.15 11.76 7.09
CA THR A 667 -20.68 11.92 7.12
C THR A 667 -20.03 10.84 6.28
N LEU A 668 -18.82 11.07 5.75
CA LEU A 668 -18.06 10.04 5.03
C LEU A 668 -17.94 8.76 5.86
N GLN A 669 -17.85 8.91 7.19
CA GLN A 669 -17.77 7.80 8.13
C GLN A 669 -19.08 7.00 8.18
N GLU A 670 -20.23 7.66 8.08
CA GLU A 670 -21.53 6.98 8.02
C GLU A 670 -21.70 6.22 6.71
N VAL A 671 -21.32 6.81 5.58
CA VAL A 671 -21.34 6.14 4.27
C VAL A 671 -20.41 4.94 4.24
N ILE A 672 -19.19 5.09 4.76
CA ILE A 672 -18.23 3.99 4.85
C ILE A 672 -18.72 2.92 5.83
N THR A 673 -19.36 3.32 6.92
CA THR A 673 -19.91 2.42 7.91
C THR A 673 -21.08 1.61 7.33
N GLU A 674 -21.98 2.23 6.57
CA GLU A 674 -23.05 1.54 5.84
C GLU A 674 -22.47 0.62 4.76
N GLU A 675 -21.47 1.07 4.04
CA GLU A 675 -20.74 0.26 3.06
C GLU A 675 -20.06 -0.94 3.71
N MET A 676 -19.45 -0.78 4.88
CA MET A 676 -18.81 -1.88 5.62
C MET A 676 -19.83 -2.90 6.18
N SER A 677 -20.96 -2.45 6.66
CA SER A 677 -22.01 -3.35 7.19
C SER A 677 -22.63 -4.24 6.12
N SER A 678 -22.69 -3.76 4.88
CA SER A 678 -23.25 -4.52 3.76
C SER A 678 -22.30 -5.60 3.20
N THR A 679 -20.99 -5.48 3.43
CA THR A 679 -20.02 -6.49 2.99
C THR A 679 -19.94 -7.71 3.92
N CYS A 680 -20.28 -7.55 5.20
CA CYS A 680 -20.36 -8.68 6.15
C CYS A 680 -21.54 -9.63 5.90
N SER A 681 -22.58 -9.19 5.17
CA SER A 681 -23.76 -10.04 4.92
C SER A 681 -23.57 -11.05 3.78
N CYS A 682 -22.47 -11.01 3.04
CA CYS A 682 -22.24 -11.89 1.88
C CYS A 682 -21.65 -13.27 2.21
N TYR A 683 -21.32 -13.57 3.47
CA TYR A 683 -20.79 -14.87 3.87
C TYR A 683 -21.71 -15.72 4.75
N SER A 684 -22.95 -15.28 5.00
CA SER A 684 -23.96 -16.13 5.62
C SER A 684 -24.76 -16.84 4.53
N ILE A 685 -24.50 -18.14 4.37
CA ILE A 685 -25.36 -19.07 3.63
C ILE A 685 -26.75 -18.99 4.28
N PRO A 686 -27.78 -18.57 3.58
CA PRO A 686 -29.11 -18.57 4.17
C PRO A 686 -29.67 -19.98 4.17
N CYS A 687 -29.77 -20.55 5.32
CA CYS A 687 -30.72 -21.65 5.53
C CYS A 687 -32.10 -21.02 5.62
N SER A 688 -32.77 -20.90 4.49
CA SER A 688 -34.14 -20.37 4.44
C SER A 688 -35.14 -21.44 4.84
N MET A 689 -35.81 -21.24 5.94
CA MET A 689 -37.20 -21.69 6.10
C MET A 689 -38.09 -20.46 6.15
N ALA A 690 -38.77 -20.18 5.09
CA ALA A 690 -39.89 -19.27 5.08
C ALA A 690 -41.22 -20.03 5.26
N PRO A 691 -42.17 -19.52 6.03
CA PRO A 691 -43.45 -20.17 6.22
C PRO A 691 -44.37 -19.92 5.03
N CYS A 692 -45.01 -20.99 4.56
CA CYS A 692 -46.09 -20.97 3.58
C CYS A 692 -47.34 -20.24 4.10
N ILE A 693 -47.85 -19.33 3.31
CA ILE A 693 -49.29 -18.95 3.38
C ILE A 693 -49.95 -19.55 2.14
N ALA A 694 -50.96 -20.35 2.42
CA ALA A 694 -51.77 -21.06 1.44
C ALA A 694 -52.79 -20.15 0.73
N SER A 695 -53.00 -20.38 -0.55
CA SER A 695 -54.31 -20.23 -1.14
C SER A 695 -54.53 -21.27 -2.25
N ASN A 696 -55.67 -21.97 -2.10
CA ASN A 696 -56.20 -23.06 -2.89
C ASN A 696 -56.45 -22.72 -4.35
N SER A 697 -56.24 -23.68 -5.28
CA SER A 697 -57.35 -24.31 -6.01
C SER A 697 -56.86 -25.33 -7.05
N HIS A 698 -57.35 -26.53 -6.88
CA HIS A 698 -57.87 -27.54 -7.82
C HIS A 698 -57.04 -28.15 -8.97
N ALA A 699 -56.76 -29.41 -8.76
CA ALA A 699 -57.21 -30.56 -9.56
C ALA A 699 -56.45 -30.98 -10.83
N GLY A 700 -56.07 -32.26 -10.81
CA GLY A 700 -55.95 -33.05 -12.05
C GLY A 700 -54.78 -34.07 -12.05
N SER A 701 -55.03 -35.20 -11.46
CA SER A 701 -54.55 -36.61 -11.79
C SER A 701 -53.74 -36.80 -13.10
N THR A 702 -52.70 -37.60 -13.11
CA THR A 702 -52.63 -39.11 -13.19
C THR A 702 -51.16 -39.52 -13.40
N GLU A 703 -50.80 -40.55 -12.65
CA GLU A 703 -49.99 -41.76 -12.95
C GLU A 703 -49.12 -41.76 -14.22
N SER A 704 -47.90 -42.18 -14.16
CA SER A 704 -47.30 -43.52 -14.04
C SER A 704 -45.87 -43.48 -14.54
N ASP A 705 -44.99 -43.98 -13.83
CA ASP A 705 -44.28 -45.27 -13.82
C ASP A 705 -43.02 -45.38 -14.72
N SER A 706 -42.02 -45.98 -14.03
CA SER A 706 -40.87 -46.74 -14.57
C SER A 706 -39.82 -45.98 -15.39
N GLY A 707 -38.54 -46.11 -15.19
CA GLY A 707 -37.71 -47.13 -14.62
C GLY A 707 -36.31 -47.07 -15.20
N LEU A 708 -35.35 -47.36 -14.37
CA LEU A 708 -34.06 -48.05 -14.67
C LEU A 708 -33.06 -47.52 -15.71
N SER A 709 -31.92 -47.19 -15.22
CA SER A 709 -30.58 -47.79 -15.26
C SER A 709 -29.56 -47.24 -16.26
N SER A 710 -28.44 -46.88 -15.62
CA SER A 710 -27.04 -47.20 -15.96
C SER A 710 -26.48 -46.93 -17.39
N SER A 711 -25.57 -46.05 -17.47
CA SER A 711 -24.11 -46.29 -17.63
C SER A 711 -23.34 -45.00 -17.58
#